data_f1157c93d2197bb1f1a57e2e6ed2d94b
#
_entry.id   f1157c93d2197bb1f1a57e2e6ed2d94b
#
_cell.length_a   1.000
_cell.length_b   1.000
_cell.length_c   1.000
_cell.angle_alpha   90.00
_cell.angle_beta   90.00
_cell.angle_gamma   90.00
#
_symmetry.space_group_name_H-M   'P 1'
#
loop_
_entity.id
_entity.type
_entity.pdbx_description
1 polymer ?
#
loop_
_entity_poly.entity_id
_entity_poly.type
_entity_poly.pdbx_seq_one_letter_code
_entity_poly.pdbx_strand_id
1 'polypeptide(L)'
;SGIPIKDISAKFGPALKKRFLGTHFFNPPRYMKLMEIIPGEATEKDVVDYMVKFSEETLGKGVVICKDRPNFVGNRIGVFDLSDCIKIMQEKKMKIDEVDAIVGKALGHPGTAVFGTMDLVGLDVGYHVAKNLYDAVPDDEARDTFKAEPFLEKMIANKWLGYYKKTKDAAGKKVKLMLDIDTMEYVPAGKPKFDSISAAKKLENVADSIKLVFNADDKAGDFTRAYLCKTFIYSANRVGEICDDIMAIDNAMKWGYNNKLGPFEAWDAVGVKEAVEVMKKLKLKVPKKVEEMLKKGCESFYATKADGKYYYDFEKKGYAKIDENPKIILLPDFKSRNKIVKENESATLIDIGDGVACLEFHTKMNSIDEGLNQMLHASCDIVEKDFDGMVIANHDERAFSAGANVFAVLVAAQKGEWDLLEKSIESLQNGNMRLKYLDKPVVTAPAGLALGGGCEIAMHGARCLPNGETYMGLVEVGVGVLPAGGGCKEILVRVTEGLPDGVVEAGLNMQYHMAKAFENIAMAKVATSAMEAMELGYIRKTETINMSRDQQIYEAKQLVKSLVMAGYKPPRPARIPVMGENFRGLVDAIIMNMRYGNFISDYDLVVSRKVAYVLSGGDCAEGTYVSEQEILDLEREGFLSLMGETKTHERIMHML
;
A
#
# COMPACT_ATOMS: atom_id res chain seq x y z
N SER A 1 4.80 -14.08 21.80
CA SER A 1 3.36 -14.03 21.56
C SER A 1 2.75 -15.39 21.88
N GLY A 2 1.45 -15.41 22.22
CA GLY A 2 0.78 -16.67 22.58
C GLY A 2 0.82 -17.02 24.06
N ILE A 3 1.61 -16.33 24.88
CA ILE A 3 1.57 -16.49 26.34
C ILE A 3 0.36 -15.71 26.86
N PRO A 4 -0.54 -16.33 27.64
CA PRO A 4 -1.67 -15.64 28.22
C PRO A 4 -1.26 -14.46 29.09
N ILE A 5 -2.01 -13.36 29.00
CA ILE A 5 -1.74 -12.13 29.76
C ILE A 5 -1.85 -12.38 31.27
N LYS A 6 -2.78 -13.25 31.68
CA LYS A 6 -2.92 -13.70 33.06
C LYS A 6 -1.64 -14.31 33.65
N ASP A 7 -0.89 -15.06 32.84
CA ASP A 7 0.35 -15.71 33.28
C ASP A 7 1.50 -14.69 33.42
N ILE A 8 1.58 -13.73 32.50
CA ILE A 8 2.54 -12.62 32.56
C ILE A 8 2.27 -11.76 33.78
N SER A 9 1.01 -11.45 34.04
CA SER A 9 0.59 -10.56 35.12
C SER A 9 0.38 -11.26 36.48
N ALA A 10 0.65 -12.56 36.56
CA ALA A 10 0.36 -13.37 37.77
C ALA A 10 0.92 -12.77 39.05
N LYS A 11 2.14 -12.21 38.98
CA LYS A 11 2.84 -11.62 40.13
C LYS A 11 2.61 -10.13 40.29
N PHE A 12 1.76 -9.49 39.47
CA PHE A 12 1.50 -8.06 39.55
C PHE A 12 0.53 -7.75 40.71
N GLY A 13 0.76 -6.63 41.40
CA GLY A 13 -0.21 -6.11 42.37
C GLY A 13 -1.52 -5.66 41.71
N PRO A 14 -2.60 -5.53 42.48
CA PRO A 14 -3.94 -5.21 41.95
C PRO A 14 -3.98 -3.89 41.15
N ALA A 15 -3.26 -2.87 41.58
CA ALA A 15 -3.21 -1.58 40.88
C ALA A 15 -2.57 -1.69 39.50
N LEU A 16 -1.49 -2.48 39.37
CA LEU A 16 -0.83 -2.68 38.07
C LEU A 16 -1.69 -3.55 37.13
N LYS A 17 -2.37 -4.59 37.65
CA LYS A 17 -3.29 -5.43 36.85
C LYS A 17 -4.40 -4.62 36.20
N LYS A 18 -4.93 -3.60 36.88
CA LYS A 18 -5.95 -2.71 36.32
C LYS A 18 -5.47 -1.87 35.15
N ARG A 19 -4.18 -1.57 35.08
CA ARG A 19 -3.54 -0.73 34.04
C ARG A 19 -2.71 -1.52 33.04
N PHE A 20 -2.81 -2.86 33.06
CA PHE A 20 -2.02 -3.76 32.22
C PHE A 20 -2.89 -4.45 31.17
N LEU A 21 -2.40 -4.49 29.94
CA LEU A 21 -2.93 -5.26 28.83
C LEU A 21 -1.80 -5.73 27.91
N GLY A 22 -2.07 -6.69 27.06
CA GLY A 22 -1.15 -7.11 25.99
C GLY A 22 -1.39 -6.35 24.71
N THR A 23 -0.32 -6.07 23.99
CA THR A 23 -0.36 -5.60 22.59
C THR A 23 0.47 -6.55 21.74
N HIS A 24 -0.10 -7.02 20.63
CA HIS A 24 0.55 -7.97 19.76
C HIS A 24 0.56 -7.48 18.32
N PHE A 25 1.75 -7.23 17.79
CA PHE A 25 2.00 -6.83 16.41
C PHE A 25 2.24 -8.05 15.53
N PHE A 26 1.97 -7.91 14.24
CA PHE A 26 2.37 -8.87 13.21
C PHE A 26 3.62 -8.39 12.48
N ASN A 27 4.50 -9.32 12.13
CA ASN A 27 5.76 -9.03 11.45
C ASN A 27 5.58 -8.88 9.92
N PRO A 28 6.22 -7.90 9.28
CA PRO A 28 6.98 -6.81 9.92
C PRO A 28 6.04 -5.71 10.45
N PRO A 29 6.20 -5.25 11.72
CA PRO A 29 5.23 -4.36 12.38
C PRO A 29 5.07 -3.01 11.68
N ARG A 30 6.03 -2.57 10.90
CA ARG A 30 5.92 -1.36 10.09
C ARG A 30 4.80 -1.46 9.05
N TYR A 31 4.71 -2.59 8.36
CA TYR A 31 3.81 -2.77 7.21
C TYR A 31 2.49 -3.46 7.56
N MET A 32 2.53 -4.40 8.53
CA MET A 32 1.33 -5.15 8.89
C MET A 32 0.38 -4.27 9.69
N LYS A 33 -0.87 -4.19 9.21
CA LYS A 33 -1.89 -3.31 9.79
C LYS A 33 -2.42 -3.82 11.13
N LEU A 34 -2.46 -5.15 11.35
CA LEU A 34 -3.05 -5.74 12.56
C LEU A 34 -2.29 -5.35 13.82
N MET A 35 -3.05 -4.91 14.81
CA MET A 35 -2.63 -4.83 16.21
C MET A 35 -3.69 -5.46 17.09
N GLU A 36 -3.36 -6.57 17.71
CA GLU A 36 -4.23 -7.20 18.69
C GLU A 36 -4.06 -6.52 20.05
N ILE A 37 -5.15 -6.17 20.68
CA ILE A 37 -5.19 -5.67 22.05
C ILE A 37 -5.84 -6.75 22.92
N ILE A 38 -5.11 -7.20 23.94
CA ILE A 38 -5.51 -8.31 24.81
C ILE A 38 -5.66 -7.77 26.23
N PRO A 39 -6.86 -7.36 26.64
CA PRO A 39 -7.14 -6.99 28.02
C PRO A 39 -7.03 -8.21 28.93
N GLY A 40 -6.42 -8.03 30.09
CA GLY A 40 -6.55 -8.99 31.18
C GLY A 40 -7.90 -8.85 31.90
N GLU A 41 -8.27 -9.81 32.72
CA GLU A 41 -9.54 -9.83 33.44
C GLU A 41 -9.79 -8.58 34.32
N ALA A 42 -8.71 -8.01 34.86
CA ALA A 42 -8.77 -6.83 35.72
C ALA A 42 -8.53 -5.50 34.97
N THR A 43 -8.25 -5.52 33.67
CA THR A 43 -7.91 -4.31 32.91
C THR A 43 -9.09 -3.35 32.85
N GLU A 44 -8.91 -2.12 33.26
CA GLU A 44 -9.95 -1.09 33.23
C GLU A 44 -10.25 -0.63 31.80
N LYS A 45 -11.52 -0.32 31.54
CA LYS A 45 -12.00 0.04 30.20
C LYS A 45 -11.30 1.27 29.61
N ASP A 46 -10.99 2.28 30.42
CA ASP A 46 -10.30 3.50 29.98
C ASP A 46 -8.90 3.21 29.43
N VAL A 47 -8.21 2.17 29.93
CA VAL A 47 -6.91 1.73 29.43
C VAL A 47 -7.07 1.10 28.03
N VAL A 48 -8.10 0.29 27.86
CA VAL A 48 -8.41 -0.33 26.55
C VAL A 48 -8.77 0.76 25.55
N ASP A 49 -9.70 1.66 25.90
CA ASP A 49 -10.15 2.75 25.03
C ASP A 49 -8.97 3.67 24.62
N TYR A 50 -8.07 3.98 25.57
CA TYR A 50 -6.85 4.75 25.27
C TYR A 50 -5.95 4.02 24.27
N MET A 51 -5.71 2.72 24.50
CA MET A 51 -4.83 1.95 23.61
C MET A 51 -5.43 1.72 22.22
N VAL A 52 -6.74 1.56 22.11
CA VAL A 52 -7.45 1.53 20.82
C VAL A 52 -7.19 2.84 20.06
N LYS A 53 -7.50 3.96 20.70
CA LYS A 53 -7.31 5.29 20.10
C LYS A 53 -5.86 5.55 19.70
N PHE A 54 -4.91 5.25 20.59
CA PHE A 54 -3.48 5.40 20.32
C PHE A 54 -3.04 4.54 19.11
N SER A 55 -3.52 3.30 19.05
CA SER A 55 -3.18 2.38 17.97
C SER A 55 -3.74 2.83 16.62
N GLU A 56 -4.98 3.29 16.58
CA GLU A 56 -5.64 3.72 15.35
C GLU A 56 -5.16 5.09 14.87
N GLU A 57 -5.07 6.08 15.78
CA GLU A 57 -4.78 7.47 15.41
C GLU A 57 -3.28 7.77 15.35
N THR A 58 -2.47 7.20 16.27
CA THR A 58 -1.03 7.50 16.35
C THR A 58 -0.19 6.49 15.60
N LEU A 59 -0.53 5.19 15.67
CA LEU A 59 0.24 4.14 15.01
C LEU A 59 -0.32 3.73 13.64
N GLY A 60 -1.52 4.17 13.28
CA GLY A 60 -2.19 3.83 12.02
C GLY A 60 -2.54 2.35 11.89
N LYS A 61 -2.79 1.67 13.02
CA LYS A 61 -3.10 0.23 13.06
C LYS A 61 -4.60 -0.03 12.99
N GLY A 62 -4.95 -1.20 12.45
CA GLY A 62 -6.27 -1.78 12.60
C GLY A 62 -6.31 -2.60 13.89
N VAL A 63 -7.21 -2.24 14.81
CA VAL A 63 -7.29 -2.87 16.12
C VAL A 63 -8.26 -4.04 16.13
N VAL A 64 -7.83 -5.16 16.70
CA VAL A 64 -8.68 -6.29 17.05
C VAL A 64 -8.57 -6.53 18.57
N ILE A 65 -9.70 -6.45 19.26
CA ILE A 65 -9.77 -6.77 20.69
C ILE A 65 -9.90 -8.29 20.84
N CYS A 66 -8.94 -8.90 21.51
CA CYS A 66 -8.84 -10.33 21.71
C CYS A 66 -9.17 -10.71 23.16
N LYS A 67 -9.75 -11.88 23.35
CA LYS A 67 -9.77 -12.51 24.66
C LYS A 67 -8.40 -13.10 25.00
N ASP A 68 -8.07 -13.16 26.29
CA ASP A 68 -6.82 -13.74 26.79
C ASP A 68 -6.85 -15.27 26.63
N ARG A 69 -6.63 -15.74 25.40
CA ARG A 69 -6.61 -17.15 25.01
C ARG A 69 -5.31 -17.46 24.23
N PRO A 70 -4.87 -18.73 24.23
CA PRO A 70 -3.66 -19.11 23.51
C PRO A 70 -3.68 -18.67 22.04
N ASN A 71 -2.62 -17.99 21.60
CA ASN A 71 -2.43 -17.44 20.24
C ASN A 71 -3.44 -16.37 19.81
N PHE A 72 -4.23 -15.83 20.73
CA PHE A 72 -5.19 -14.74 20.51
C PHE A 72 -6.13 -15.01 19.33
N VAL A 73 -6.30 -14.09 18.38
CA VAL A 73 -7.16 -14.27 17.20
C VAL A 73 -6.36 -14.63 15.96
N GLY A 74 -5.46 -13.75 15.55
CA GLY A 74 -4.77 -13.91 14.26
C GLY A 74 -3.92 -15.17 14.18
N ASN A 75 -3.06 -15.41 15.18
CA ASN A 75 -2.24 -16.62 15.20
C ASN A 75 -3.09 -17.87 15.42
N ARG A 76 -4.20 -17.82 16.18
CA ARG A 76 -5.05 -18.98 16.38
C ARG A 76 -5.66 -19.48 15.07
N ILE A 77 -6.24 -18.58 14.29
CA ILE A 77 -6.85 -18.90 12.99
C ILE A 77 -5.75 -19.19 11.95
N GLY A 78 -4.71 -18.36 11.88
CA GLY A 78 -3.65 -18.51 10.87
C GLY A 78 -2.84 -19.81 11.03
N VAL A 79 -2.52 -20.20 12.26
CA VAL A 79 -1.80 -21.48 12.51
C VAL A 79 -2.70 -22.68 12.16
N PHE A 80 -4.01 -22.60 12.47
CA PHE A 80 -4.96 -23.63 12.02
C PHE A 80 -4.95 -23.74 10.49
N ASP A 81 -5.10 -22.63 9.82
CA ASP A 81 -5.20 -22.52 8.36
C ASP A 81 -3.98 -23.11 7.66
N LEU A 82 -2.78 -22.74 8.12
CA LEU A 82 -1.52 -23.24 7.58
C LEU A 82 -1.31 -24.74 7.87
N SER A 83 -1.63 -25.18 9.08
CA SER A 83 -1.46 -26.59 9.48
C SER A 83 -2.46 -27.51 8.79
N ASP A 84 -3.73 -27.10 8.66
CA ASP A 84 -4.75 -27.87 7.97
C ASP A 84 -4.46 -27.98 6.45
N CYS A 85 -3.92 -26.91 5.87
CA CYS A 85 -3.50 -26.89 4.48
C CYS A 85 -2.43 -27.99 4.21
N ILE A 86 -1.46 -28.18 5.10
CA ILE A 86 -0.45 -29.26 5.01
C ILE A 86 -1.13 -30.63 5.05
N LYS A 87 -2.07 -30.84 5.97
CA LYS A 87 -2.80 -32.12 6.09
C LYS A 87 -3.62 -32.44 4.84
N ILE A 88 -4.36 -31.46 4.34
CA ILE A 88 -5.13 -31.63 3.09
C ILE A 88 -4.18 -31.94 1.92
N MET A 89 -3.02 -31.29 1.85
CA MET A 89 -2.00 -31.56 0.84
C MET A 89 -1.57 -33.04 0.86
N GLN A 90 -1.28 -33.58 2.05
CA GLN A 90 -0.89 -34.98 2.22
C GLN A 90 -2.05 -35.93 1.91
N GLU A 91 -3.26 -35.66 2.42
CA GLU A 91 -4.45 -36.47 2.16
C GLU A 91 -4.75 -36.58 0.65
N LYS A 92 -4.56 -35.49 -0.09
CA LYS A 92 -4.82 -35.41 -1.54
C LYS A 92 -3.59 -35.73 -2.40
N LYS A 93 -2.46 -36.08 -1.78
CA LYS A 93 -1.19 -36.38 -2.46
C LYS A 93 -0.77 -35.27 -3.43
N MET A 94 -0.81 -34.04 -2.97
CA MET A 94 -0.41 -32.85 -3.74
C MET A 94 1.01 -32.41 -3.40
N LYS A 95 1.63 -31.72 -4.34
CA LYS A 95 2.95 -31.11 -4.14
C LYS A 95 2.83 -29.68 -3.59
N ILE A 96 3.89 -29.19 -2.98
CA ILE A 96 3.99 -27.85 -2.39
C ILE A 96 3.64 -26.77 -3.41
N ASP A 97 4.19 -26.84 -4.63
CA ASP A 97 3.94 -25.88 -5.69
C ASP A 97 2.50 -25.94 -6.25
N GLU A 98 1.85 -27.11 -6.21
CA GLU A 98 0.44 -27.25 -6.56
C GLU A 98 -0.45 -26.52 -5.56
N VAL A 99 -0.18 -26.68 -4.26
CA VAL A 99 -0.94 -26.02 -3.20
C VAL A 99 -0.73 -24.51 -3.26
N ASP A 100 0.50 -24.03 -3.40
CA ASP A 100 0.79 -22.60 -3.53
C ASP A 100 0.20 -21.98 -4.80
N ALA A 101 0.01 -22.76 -5.86
CA ALA A 101 -0.69 -22.29 -7.06
C ALA A 101 -2.20 -22.06 -6.82
N ILE A 102 -2.79 -22.84 -5.90
CA ILE A 102 -4.22 -22.79 -5.54
C ILE A 102 -4.45 -21.74 -4.45
N VAL A 103 -3.77 -21.89 -3.29
CA VAL A 103 -3.97 -21.03 -2.11
C VAL A 103 -3.10 -19.76 -2.23
N GLY A 104 -3.38 -18.98 -3.25
CA GLY A 104 -2.69 -17.74 -3.55
C GLY A 104 -3.69 -16.66 -3.98
N LYS A 105 -3.28 -15.83 -4.93
CA LYS A 105 -4.08 -14.66 -5.37
C LYS A 105 -5.51 -15.01 -5.82
N ALA A 106 -5.73 -16.19 -6.39
CA ALA A 106 -7.06 -16.63 -6.83
C ALA A 106 -8.05 -16.84 -5.67
N LEU A 107 -7.55 -17.19 -4.49
CA LEU A 107 -8.34 -17.31 -3.25
C LEU A 107 -8.20 -16.08 -2.34
N GLY A 108 -7.67 -14.97 -2.84
CA GLY A 108 -7.52 -13.74 -2.07
C GLY A 108 -6.37 -13.74 -1.07
N HIS A 109 -5.47 -14.72 -1.14
CA HIS A 109 -4.27 -14.76 -0.30
C HIS A 109 -3.10 -14.00 -0.95
N PRO A 110 -2.05 -13.63 -0.17
CA PRO A 110 -0.83 -13.02 -0.71
C PRO A 110 -0.18 -13.88 -1.81
N GLY A 111 0.61 -13.24 -2.66
CA GLY A 111 1.34 -13.94 -3.73
C GLY A 111 2.42 -14.92 -3.24
N THR A 112 2.79 -14.86 -1.97
CA THR A 112 3.65 -15.85 -1.29
C THR A 112 2.95 -17.17 -1.04
N ALA A 113 1.62 -17.19 -1.09
CA ALA A 113 0.75 -18.33 -0.82
C ALA A 113 0.99 -18.94 0.60
N VAL A 114 0.90 -20.25 0.77
CA VAL A 114 1.03 -20.92 2.08
C VAL A 114 2.50 -21.15 2.42
N PHE A 115 3.19 -21.95 1.61
CA PHE A 115 4.56 -22.38 1.92
C PHE A 115 5.59 -21.26 1.79
N GLY A 116 5.39 -20.36 0.82
CA GLY A 116 6.21 -19.16 0.73
C GLY A 116 6.00 -18.21 1.91
N THR A 117 4.81 -18.16 2.51
CA THR A 117 4.55 -17.38 3.74
C THR A 117 5.20 -18.02 4.95
N MET A 118 5.13 -19.37 5.07
CA MET A 118 5.84 -20.11 6.12
C MET A 118 7.35 -19.87 6.05
N ASP A 119 7.92 -19.84 4.85
CA ASP A 119 9.35 -19.56 4.65
C ASP A 119 9.73 -18.13 5.09
N LEU A 120 8.83 -17.15 4.93
CA LEU A 120 9.04 -15.78 5.41
C LEU A 120 8.94 -15.65 6.93
N VAL A 121 8.02 -16.39 7.56
CA VAL A 121 7.86 -16.42 9.02
C VAL A 121 9.04 -17.11 9.70
N GLY A 122 9.63 -18.09 9.03
CA GLY A 122 10.64 -18.99 9.55
C GLY A 122 10.03 -20.31 10.02
N LEU A 123 10.56 -21.41 9.51
CA LEU A 123 10.05 -22.76 9.81
C LEU A 123 10.10 -23.13 11.29
N ASP A 124 11.18 -22.76 11.96
CA ASP A 124 11.39 -22.98 13.39
C ASP A 124 10.36 -22.21 14.22
N VAL A 125 10.09 -20.95 13.87
CA VAL A 125 9.07 -20.13 14.53
C VAL A 125 7.69 -20.76 14.34
N GLY A 126 7.30 -21.09 13.10
CA GLY A 126 6.01 -21.72 12.80
C GLY A 126 5.83 -23.05 13.53
N TYR A 127 6.87 -23.90 13.53
CA TYR A 127 6.88 -25.18 14.25
C TYR A 127 6.65 -25.01 15.76
N HIS A 128 7.38 -24.09 16.41
CA HIS A 128 7.24 -23.87 17.83
C HIS A 128 5.90 -23.26 18.21
N VAL A 129 5.35 -22.38 17.39
CA VAL A 129 4.02 -21.79 17.61
C VAL A 129 2.92 -22.86 17.52
N ALA A 130 2.97 -23.74 16.51
CA ALA A 130 2.00 -24.84 16.37
C ALA A 130 2.12 -25.83 17.52
N LYS A 131 3.34 -26.22 17.90
CA LYS A 131 3.59 -27.13 19.02
C LYS A 131 3.09 -26.57 20.35
N ASN A 132 3.41 -25.32 20.65
CA ASN A 132 2.94 -24.66 21.87
C ASN A 132 1.40 -24.57 21.88
N LEU A 133 0.78 -24.32 20.73
CA LEU A 133 -0.67 -24.30 20.61
C LEU A 133 -1.27 -25.69 20.87
N TYR A 134 -0.70 -26.75 20.29
CA TYR A 134 -1.12 -28.14 20.57
C TYR A 134 -1.18 -28.45 22.06
N ASP A 135 -0.16 -28.03 22.82
CA ASP A 135 -0.08 -28.24 24.27
C ASP A 135 -1.06 -27.37 25.06
N ALA A 136 -1.30 -26.14 24.59
CA ALA A 136 -2.10 -25.12 25.27
C ALA A 136 -3.62 -25.29 25.10
N VAL A 137 -4.08 -26.08 24.11
CA VAL A 137 -5.52 -26.22 23.79
C VAL A 137 -5.98 -27.69 23.82
N PRO A 138 -5.93 -28.35 24.99
CA PRO A 138 -6.24 -29.79 25.09
C PRO A 138 -7.68 -30.13 24.68
N ASP A 139 -8.62 -29.21 24.86
CA ASP A 139 -10.05 -29.41 24.60
C ASP A 139 -10.51 -28.86 23.23
N ASP A 140 -9.60 -28.38 22.39
CA ASP A 140 -9.93 -27.89 21.05
C ASP A 140 -10.29 -29.07 20.13
N GLU A 141 -11.44 -28.97 19.45
CA GLU A 141 -11.94 -30.01 18.53
C GLU A 141 -11.00 -30.26 17.34
N ALA A 142 -10.16 -29.29 17.02
CA ALA A 142 -9.18 -29.37 15.93
C ALA A 142 -7.73 -29.50 16.45
N ARG A 143 -7.54 -29.83 17.73
CA ARG A 143 -6.23 -29.91 18.38
C ARG A 143 -5.21 -30.70 17.55
N ASP A 144 -5.63 -31.85 17.02
CA ASP A 144 -4.73 -32.70 16.24
C ASP A 144 -4.23 -32.06 14.93
N THR A 145 -4.86 -30.97 14.48
CA THR A 145 -4.38 -30.18 13.35
C THR A 145 -3.05 -29.48 13.67
N PHE A 146 -2.81 -29.14 14.93
CA PHE A 146 -1.58 -28.46 15.38
C PHE A 146 -0.41 -29.42 15.64
N LYS A 147 -0.63 -30.72 15.55
CA LYS A 147 0.43 -31.71 15.72
C LYS A 147 1.41 -31.61 14.55
N ALA A 148 2.68 -31.47 14.89
CA ALA A 148 3.72 -31.36 13.89
C ALA A 148 3.82 -32.61 13.00
N GLU A 149 3.97 -32.39 11.71
CA GLU A 149 4.16 -33.44 10.73
C GLU A 149 5.60 -33.99 10.78
N PRO A 150 5.81 -35.30 10.63
CA PRO A 150 7.14 -35.93 10.75
C PRO A 150 8.20 -35.36 9.80
N PHE A 151 7.79 -34.92 8.58
CA PHE A 151 8.72 -34.34 7.64
C PHE A 151 9.20 -32.95 8.11
N LEU A 152 8.34 -32.17 8.79
CA LEU A 152 8.69 -30.87 9.35
C LEU A 152 9.69 -31.03 10.50
N GLU A 153 9.51 -32.03 11.35
CA GLU A 153 10.49 -32.35 12.41
C GLU A 153 11.87 -32.70 11.82
N LYS A 154 11.90 -33.46 10.71
CA LYS A 154 13.16 -33.73 9.99
C LYS A 154 13.78 -32.48 9.40
N MET A 155 12.98 -31.55 8.83
CA MET A 155 13.49 -30.27 8.33
C MET A 155 14.17 -29.48 9.45
N ILE A 156 13.52 -29.36 10.61
CA ILE A 156 14.07 -28.65 11.78
C ILE A 156 15.36 -29.32 12.25
N ALA A 157 15.38 -30.66 12.39
CA ALA A 157 16.56 -31.43 12.81
C ALA A 157 17.75 -31.22 11.84
N ASN A 158 17.48 -31.14 10.54
CA ASN A 158 18.49 -30.93 9.50
C ASN A 158 18.83 -29.43 9.29
N LYS A 159 18.26 -28.52 10.07
CA LYS A 159 18.43 -27.06 9.94
C LYS A 159 18.10 -26.55 8.53
N TRP A 160 17.10 -27.13 7.91
CA TRP A 160 16.60 -26.64 6.62
C TRP A 160 15.72 -25.42 6.85
N LEU A 161 16.04 -24.32 6.12
CA LEU A 161 15.48 -23.01 6.40
C LEU A 161 14.13 -22.73 5.71
N GLY A 162 13.72 -23.56 4.75
CA GLY A 162 12.47 -23.31 4.04
C GLY A 162 12.04 -24.47 3.13
N TYR A 163 10.78 -24.42 2.73
CA TYR A 163 10.19 -25.32 1.73
C TYR A 163 10.74 -25.06 0.33
N TYR A 164 11.22 -23.84 0.09
CA TYR A 164 11.84 -23.44 -1.17
C TYR A 164 13.29 -23.02 -0.98
N LYS A 165 14.10 -23.32 -2.01
CA LYS A 165 15.49 -22.83 -2.13
C LYS A 165 15.70 -22.16 -3.47
N LYS A 166 16.47 -21.06 -3.49
CA LYS A 166 16.95 -20.43 -4.72
C LYS A 166 18.39 -20.81 -4.94
N THR A 167 18.70 -21.37 -6.09
CA THR A 167 20.06 -21.78 -6.50
C THR A 167 20.32 -21.35 -7.93
N LYS A 168 21.53 -21.65 -8.42
CA LYS A 168 21.89 -21.48 -9.85
C LYS A 168 22.13 -22.87 -10.42
N ASP A 169 21.67 -23.10 -11.66
CA ASP A 169 22.00 -24.30 -12.42
C ASP A 169 23.44 -24.26 -12.95
N ALA A 170 23.86 -25.31 -13.63
CA ALA A 170 25.20 -25.41 -14.21
C ALA A 170 25.52 -24.31 -15.25
N ALA A 171 24.49 -23.69 -15.82
CA ALA A 171 24.62 -22.55 -16.75
C ALA A 171 24.56 -21.18 -16.04
N GLY A 172 24.52 -21.16 -14.68
CA GLY A 172 24.45 -19.94 -13.89
C GLY A 172 23.05 -19.30 -13.81
N LYS A 173 22.02 -19.91 -14.39
CA LYS A 173 20.65 -19.43 -14.37
C LYS A 173 20.01 -19.69 -13.00
N LYS A 174 19.29 -18.71 -12.48
CA LYS A 174 18.54 -18.84 -11.20
C LYS A 174 17.43 -19.89 -11.32
N VAL A 175 17.45 -20.89 -10.45
CA VAL A 175 16.45 -21.96 -10.35
C VAL A 175 15.83 -21.93 -8.96
N LYS A 176 14.50 -22.10 -8.89
CA LYS A 176 13.76 -22.30 -7.64
C LYS A 176 13.55 -23.79 -7.44
N LEU A 177 14.05 -24.32 -6.34
CA LEU A 177 13.80 -25.70 -5.89
C LEU A 177 12.72 -25.70 -4.83
N MET A 178 11.92 -26.77 -4.74
CA MET A 178 10.98 -27.05 -3.66
C MET A 178 11.30 -28.37 -2.98
N LEU A 179 10.91 -28.50 -1.74
CA LEU A 179 11.02 -29.77 -1.01
C LEU A 179 9.97 -30.76 -1.55
N ASP A 180 10.42 -31.95 -1.93
CA ASP A 180 9.55 -33.10 -2.10
C ASP A 180 9.46 -33.81 -0.74
N ILE A 181 8.25 -33.83 -0.15
CA ILE A 181 8.04 -34.34 1.21
C ILE A 181 8.15 -35.88 1.32
N ASP A 182 7.97 -36.58 0.21
CA ASP A 182 8.03 -38.05 0.18
C ASP A 182 9.49 -38.52 0.13
N THR A 183 10.30 -37.89 -0.71
CA THR A 183 11.72 -38.24 -0.86
C THR A 183 12.64 -37.47 0.10
N MET A 184 12.17 -36.39 0.69
CA MET A 184 12.95 -35.42 1.49
C MET A 184 14.14 -34.84 0.71
N GLU A 185 13.94 -34.57 -0.59
CA GLU A 185 14.94 -33.96 -1.47
C GLU A 185 14.40 -32.65 -2.06
N TYR A 186 15.31 -31.74 -2.39
CA TYR A 186 14.93 -30.52 -3.09
C TYR A 186 14.96 -30.73 -4.61
N VAL A 187 13.80 -30.67 -5.24
CA VAL A 187 13.59 -30.86 -6.67
C VAL A 187 13.22 -29.54 -7.35
N PRO A 188 13.42 -29.39 -8.66
CA PRO A 188 12.97 -28.18 -9.37
C PRO A 188 11.48 -27.93 -9.18
N ALA A 189 11.12 -26.72 -8.72
CA ALA A 189 9.74 -26.33 -8.57
C ALA A 189 9.07 -26.19 -9.96
N GLY A 190 7.88 -26.75 -10.09
CA GLY A 190 7.06 -26.66 -11.27
C GLY A 190 6.33 -25.32 -11.41
N LYS A 191 5.49 -25.22 -12.43
CA LYS A 191 4.48 -24.17 -12.60
C LYS A 191 3.15 -24.83 -12.87
N PRO A 192 2.54 -25.46 -11.86
CA PRO A 192 1.28 -26.19 -12.05
C PRO A 192 0.20 -25.25 -12.57
N LYS A 193 -0.62 -25.78 -13.47
CA LYS A 193 -1.73 -25.04 -14.09
C LYS A 193 -3.02 -25.80 -13.80
N PHE A 194 -4.00 -25.07 -13.30
CA PHE A 194 -5.37 -25.51 -13.12
C PHE A 194 -6.28 -24.58 -13.91
N ASP A 195 -7.26 -25.13 -14.60
CA ASP A 195 -8.15 -24.35 -15.47
C ASP A 195 -8.96 -23.35 -14.65
N SER A 196 -9.48 -23.78 -13.50
CA SER A 196 -10.22 -22.91 -12.58
C SER A 196 -9.36 -21.75 -12.06
N ILE A 197 -8.11 -22.00 -11.67
CA ILE A 197 -7.18 -20.95 -11.23
C ILE A 197 -6.83 -19.98 -12.36
N SER A 198 -6.68 -20.52 -13.58
CA SER A 198 -6.38 -19.69 -14.76
C SER A 198 -7.56 -18.80 -15.14
N ALA A 199 -8.79 -19.28 -14.98
CA ALA A 199 -10.02 -18.51 -15.18
C ALA A 199 -10.21 -17.45 -14.06
N ALA A 200 -10.03 -17.86 -12.81
CA ALA A 200 -10.17 -16.99 -11.64
C ALA A 200 -9.23 -15.77 -11.69
N LYS A 201 -7.98 -15.95 -12.15
CA LYS A 201 -7.01 -14.85 -12.29
C LYS A 201 -7.40 -13.75 -13.28
N LYS A 202 -8.42 -13.98 -14.11
CA LYS A 202 -8.95 -12.99 -15.07
C LYS A 202 -10.07 -12.14 -14.47
N LEU A 203 -10.59 -12.53 -13.30
CA LEU A 203 -11.64 -11.82 -12.60
C LEU A 203 -11.03 -10.69 -11.75
N GLU A 204 -11.65 -9.53 -11.78
CA GLU A 204 -11.24 -8.39 -10.96
C GLU A 204 -11.72 -8.53 -9.51
N ASN A 205 -12.91 -9.10 -9.32
CA ASN A 205 -13.50 -9.30 -8.01
C ASN A 205 -13.02 -10.61 -7.37
N VAL A 206 -12.40 -10.49 -6.21
CA VAL A 206 -11.87 -11.63 -5.45
C VAL A 206 -12.99 -12.57 -4.97
N ALA A 207 -14.17 -12.05 -4.61
CA ALA A 207 -15.31 -12.88 -4.20
C ALA A 207 -15.77 -13.81 -5.34
N ASP A 208 -15.87 -13.28 -6.56
CA ASP A 208 -16.20 -14.06 -7.75
C ASP A 208 -15.12 -15.10 -8.07
N SER A 209 -13.84 -14.73 -7.88
CA SER A 209 -12.70 -15.62 -8.05
C SER A 209 -12.77 -16.82 -7.09
N ILE A 210 -12.99 -16.58 -5.80
CA ILE A 210 -13.14 -17.64 -4.79
C ILE A 210 -14.33 -18.53 -5.10
N LYS A 211 -15.48 -17.96 -5.43
CA LYS A 211 -16.70 -18.70 -5.80
C LYS A 211 -16.50 -19.60 -7.03
N LEU A 212 -15.80 -19.09 -8.05
CA LEU A 212 -15.48 -19.85 -9.26
C LEU A 212 -14.63 -21.08 -8.91
N VAL A 213 -13.53 -20.89 -8.16
CA VAL A 213 -12.64 -22.01 -7.81
C VAL A 213 -13.33 -23.01 -6.89
N PHE A 214 -14.10 -22.52 -5.89
CA PHE A 214 -14.86 -23.40 -4.99
C PHE A 214 -15.84 -24.33 -5.73
N ASN A 215 -16.47 -23.86 -6.78
CA ASN A 215 -17.44 -24.61 -7.57
C ASN A 215 -16.84 -25.42 -8.73
N ALA A 216 -15.53 -25.33 -8.94
CA ALA A 216 -14.88 -26.03 -10.04
C ALA A 216 -14.78 -27.55 -9.80
N ASP A 217 -14.88 -28.34 -10.90
CA ASP A 217 -14.76 -29.81 -10.88
C ASP A 217 -13.34 -30.30 -11.18
N ASP A 218 -12.32 -29.45 -10.94
CA ASP A 218 -10.93 -29.83 -11.06
C ASP A 218 -10.27 -30.09 -9.70
N LYS A 219 -9.01 -30.52 -9.72
CA LYS A 219 -8.20 -30.81 -8.51
C LYS A 219 -8.09 -29.57 -7.59
N ALA A 220 -8.05 -28.36 -8.17
CA ALA A 220 -7.99 -27.11 -7.41
C ALA A 220 -9.31 -26.84 -6.68
N GLY A 221 -10.45 -27.04 -7.33
CA GLY A 221 -11.77 -26.92 -6.69
C GLY A 221 -11.97 -27.92 -5.57
N ASP A 222 -11.54 -29.18 -5.77
CA ASP A 222 -11.62 -30.20 -4.73
C ASP A 222 -10.75 -29.88 -3.49
N PHE A 223 -9.54 -29.34 -3.71
CA PHE A 223 -8.70 -28.85 -2.62
C PHE A 223 -9.35 -27.65 -1.91
N THR A 224 -9.82 -26.67 -2.69
CA THR A 224 -10.42 -25.44 -2.18
C THR A 224 -11.66 -25.71 -1.32
N ARG A 225 -12.54 -26.62 -1.72
CA ARG A 225 -13.70 -27.03 -0.92
C ARG A 225 -13.29 -27.60 0.43
N ALA A 226 -12.32 -28.51 0.45
CA ALA A 226 -11.85 -29.11 1.70
C ALA A 226 -11.22 -28.03 2.63
N TYR A 227 -10.35 -27.19 2.08
CA TYR A 227 -9.64 -26.14 2.79
C TYR A 227 -10.59 -25.09 3.34
N LEU A 228 -11.38 -24.43 2.50
CA LEU A 228 -12.28 -23.35 2.94
C LEU A 228 -13.34 -23.83 3.92
N CYS A 229 -13.96 -25.00 3.69
CA CYS A 229 -14.97 -25.52 4.61
C CYS A 229 -14.41 -25.75 6.02
N LYS A 230 -13.20 -26.26 6.17
CA LYS A 230 -12.56 -26.47 7.48
C LYS A 230 -12.20 -25.12 8.13
N THR A 231 -11.63 -24.17 7.37
CA THR A 231 -11.35 -22.81 7.85
C THR A 231 -12.63 -22.11 8.34
N PHE A 232 -13.72 -22.20 7.60
CA PHE A 232 -15.02 -21.62 7.95
C PHE A 232 -15.57 -22.22 9.26
N ILE A 233 -15.53 -23.54 9.38
CA ILE A 233 -15.99 -24.24 10.59
C ILE A 233 -15.17 -23.81 11.81
N TYR A 234 -13.83 -23.83 11.68
CA TYR A 234 -12.96 -23.48 12.78
C TYR A 234 -13.16 -22.02 13.21
N SER A 235 -13.20 -21.10 12.27
CA SER A 235 -13.46 -19.68 12.52
C SER A 235 -14.78 -19.46 13.24
N ALA A 236 -15.87 -20.10 12.78
CA ALA A 236 -17.16 -19.98 13.43
C ALA A 236 -17.14 -20.54 14.87
N ASN A 237 -16.47 -21.66 15.12
CA ASN A 237 -16.37 -22.22 16.46
C ASN A 237 -15.57 -21.34 17.43
N ARG A 238 -14.61 -20.56 16.92
CA ARG A 238 -13.76 -19.66 17.74
C ARG A 238 -14.44 -18.36 18.17
N VAL A 239 -15.48 -17.90 17.46
CA VAL A 239 -16.26 -16.73 17.92
C VAL A 239 -16.89 -17.02 19.29
N GLY A 240 -16.73 -16.11 20.25
CA GLY A 240 -17.10 -16.28 21.65
C GLY A 240 -15.99 -16.84 22.54
N GLU A 241 -14.99 -17.57 21.96
CA GLU A 241 -13.83 -18.08 22.68
C GLU A 241 -12.64 -17.12 22.64
N ILE A 242 -12.22 -16.69 21.43
CA ILE A 242 -11.03 -15.85 21.23
C ILE A 242 -11.36 -14.37 20.98
N CYS A 243 -12.57 -14.08 20.54
CA CYS A 243 -13.11 -12.74 20.28
C CYS A 243 -14.63 -12.77 20.45
N ASP A 244 -15.29 -11.59 20.41
CA ASP A 244 -16.74 -11.50 20.61
C ASP A 244 -17.54 -11.62 19.31
N ASP A 245 -16.98 -11.22 18.17
CA ASP A 245 -17.68 -11.14 16.90
C ASP A 245 -16.89 -11.69 15.70
N ILE A 246 -17.59 -11.82 14.58
CA ILE A 246 -17.01 -12.32 13.33
C ILE A 246 -16.04 -11.34 12.67
N MET A 247 -16.24 -10.03 12.86
CA MET A 247 -15.40 -8.99 12.26
C MET A 247 -13.98 -9.03 12.82
N ALA A 248 -13.84 -9.37 14.11
CA ALA A 248 -12.54 -9.53 14.75
C ALA A 248 -11.69 -10.60 14.03
N ILE A 249 -12.28 -11.74 13.65
CA ILE A 249 -11.60 -12.79 12.92
C ILE A 249 -11.27 -12.35 11.49
N ASP A 250 -12.27 -11.80 10.77
CA ASP A 250 -12.05 -11.35 9.39
C ASP A 250 -10.98 -10.27 9.31
N ASN A 251 -11.01 -9.29 10.20
CA ASN A 251 -10.03 -8.22 10.25
C ASN A 251 -8.64 -8.75 10.66
N ALA A 252 -8.56 -9.68 11.61
CA ALA A 252 -7.29 -10.30 11.97
C ALA A 252 -6.63 -11.00 10.78
N MET A 253 -7.40 -11.72 9.97
CA MET A 253 -6.88 -12.41 8.79
C MET A 253 -6.54 -11.43 7.65
N LYS A 254 -7.35 -10.39 7.43
CA LYS A 254 -7.05 -9.35 6.44
C LYS A 254 -5.81 -8.53 6.81
N TRP A 255 -5.71 -8.08 8.05
CA TRP A 255 -4.67 -7.14 8.48
C TRP A 255 -3.39 -7.83 8.95
N GLY A 256 -3.47 -9.09 9.42
CA GLY A 256 -2.34 -9.86 9.94
C GLY A 256 -1.72 -10.82 8.92
N TYR A 257 -2.51 -11.26 7.92
CA TYR A 257 -2.06 -12.18 6.87
C TYR A 257 -2.18 -11.60 5.45
N ASN A 258 -2.62 -10.35 5.31
CA ASN A 258 -2.85 -9.70 4.01
C ASN A 258 -3.84 -10.43 3.11
N ASN A 259 -4.80 -11.15 3.67
CA ASN A 259 -5.89 -11.74 2.92
C ASN A 259 -6.82 -10.63 2.42
N LYS A 260 -7.35 -10.77 1.22
CA LYS A 260 -8.30 -9.79 0.65
C LYS A 260 -9.69 -9.91 1.27
N LEU A 261 -10.07 -11.12 1.69
CA LEU A 261 -11.30 -11.41 2.44
C LEU A 261 -10.94 -12.19 3.71
N GLY A 262 -11.68 -11.93 4.78
CA GLY A 262 -11.66 -12.79 5.95
C GLY A 262 -12.51 -14.05 5.77
N PRO A 263 -12.46 -15.01 6.71
CA PRO A 263 -13.18 -16.28 6.58
C PRO A 263 -14.70 -16.13 6.40
N PHE A 264 -15.35 -15.22 7.10
CA PHE A 264 -16.80 -15.02 6.99
C PHE A 264 -17.18 -14.26 5.73
N GLU A 265 -16.37 -13.28 5.31
CA GLU A 265 -16.53 -12.60 4.03
C GLU A 265 -16.35 -13.60 2.85
N ALA A 266 -15.37 -14.49 2.92
CA ALA A 266 -15.16 -15.56 1.92
C ALA A 266 -16.30 -16.58 1.93
N TRP A 267 -16.88 -16.87 3.11
CA TRP A 267 -18.02 -17.76 3.22
C TRP A 267 -19.27 -17.16 2.57
N ASP A 268 -19.52 -15.87 2.78
CA ASP A 268 -20.61 -15.14 2.10
C ASP A 268 -20.38 -15.11 0.57
N ALA A 269 -19.14 -14.95 0.10
CA ALA A 269 -18.80 -14.96 -1.33
C ALA A 269 -19.12 -16.30 -1.99
N VAL A 270 -18.88 -17.40 -1.31
CA VAL A 270 -19.22 -18.76 -1.79
C VAL A 270 -20.73 -18.99 -1.73
N GLY A 271 -21.39 -18.47 -0.71
CA GLY A 271 -22.75 -18.74 -0.31
C GLY A 271 -22.78 -19.65 0.93
N VAL A 272 -23.41 -19.16 2.01
CA VAL A 272 -23.40 -19.89 3.29
C VAL A 272 -24.10 -21.23 3.21
N LYS A 273 -25.27 -21.28 2.52
CA LYS A 273 -26.03 -22.51 2.33
C LYS A 273 -25.28 -23.51 1.48
N GLU A 274 -24.70 -23.04 0.36
CA GLU A 274 -23.92 -23.84 -0.58
C GLU A 274 -22.73 -24.49 0.12
N ALA A 275 -21.98 -23.73 0.90
CA ALA A 275 -20.84 -24.24 1.66
C ALA A 275 -21.30 -25.27 2.73
N VAL A 276 -22.42 -25.05 3.41
CA VAL A 276 -23.00 -26.02 4.38
C VAL A 276 -23.37 -27.35 3.70
N GLU A 277 -23.94 -27.32 2.50
CA GLU A 277 -24.22 -28.56 1.75
C GLU A 277 -22.92 -29.29 1.35
N VAL A 278 -21.87 -28.55 0.97
CA VAL A 278 -20.55 -29.13 0.71
C VAL A 278 -19.95 -29.72 2.00
N MET A 279 -20.04 -29.05 3.14
CA MET A 279 -19.60 -29.57 4.43
C MET A 279 -20.28 -30.91 4.77
N LYS A 280 -21.59 -31.01 4.57
CA LYS A 280 -22.32 -32.28 4.75
C LYS A 280 -21.85 -33.40 3.83
N LYS A 281 -21.62 -33.09 2.54
CA LYS A 281 -21.04 -34.05 1.56
C LYS A 281 -19.65 -34.52 1.98
N LEU A 282 -18.83 -33.62 2.52
CA LEU A 282 -17.50 -33.92 3.06
C LEU A 282 -17.54 -34.56 4.46
N LYS A 283 -18.75 -34.82 5.01
CA LYS A 283 -18.97 -35.36 6.36
C LYS A 283 -18.34 -34.51 7.47
N LEU A 284 -18.21 -33.21 7.26
CA LEU A 284 -17.76 -32.25 8.24
C LEU A 284 -18.93 -31.81 9.14
N LYS A 285 -18.65 -31.56 10.43
CA LYS A 285 -19.66 -31.13 11.39
C LYS A 285 -19.92 -29.63 11.25
N VAL A 286 -21.09 -29.27 10.77
CA VAL A 286 -21.51 -27.86 10.66
C VAL A 286 -21.63 -27.23 12.04
N PRO A 287 -21.12 -25.99 12.26
CA PRO A 287 -21.26 -25.30 13.54
C PRO A 287 -22.74 -25.05 13.88
N LYS A 288 -23.18 -25.42 15.10
CA LYS A 288 -24.58 -25.26 15.54
C LYS A 288 -25.09 -23.83 15.38
N LYS A 289 -24.25 -22.83 15.69
CA LYS A 289 -24.59 -21.41 15.58
C LYS A 289 -24.88 -20.97 14.13
N VAL A 290 -24.25 -21.60 13.16
CA VAL A 290 -24.52 -21.37 11.72
C VAL A 290 -25.81 -22.06 11.28
N GLU A 291 -26.09 -23.27 11.76
CA GLU A 291 -27.37 -23.93 11.53
C GLU A 291 -28.55 -23.13 12.13
N GLU A 292 -28.37 -22.55 13.32
CA GLU A 292 -29.35 -21.68 13.96
C GLU A 292 -29.60 -20.40 13.15
N MET A 293 -28.52 -19.79 12.62
CA MET A 293 -28.59 -18.61 11.76
C MET A 293 -29.44 -18.90 10.51
N LEU A 294 -29.14 -19.99 9.82
CA LEU A 294 -29.86 -20.40 8.62
C LEU A 294 -31.34 -20.75 8.90
N LYS A 295 -31.64 -21.42 10.04
CA LYS A 295 -32.99 -21.70 10.46
C LYS A 295 -33.84 -20.44 10.71
N LYS A 296 -33.21 -19.32 11.08
CA LYS A 296 -33.85 -18.01 11.22
C LYS A 296 -34.02 -17.25 9.89
N GLY A 297 -33.62 -17.84 8.77
CA GLY A 297 -33.69 -17.21 7.45
C GLY A 297 -32.58 -16.21 7.17
N CYS A 298 -31.53 -16.16 8.02
CA CYS A 298 -30.35 -15.35 7.77
C CYS A 298 -29.35 -16.18 6.93
N GLU A 299 -29.08 -15.75 5.69
CA GLU A 299 -28.34 -16.52 4.70
C GLU A 299 -26.92 -15.97 4.43
N SER A 300 -26.55 -14.87 5.09
CA SER A 300 -25.24 -14.23 5.01
C SER A 300 -24.77 -13.76 6.37
N PHE A 301 -23.47 -13.65 6.54
CA PHE A 301 -22.85 -13.09 7.75
C PHE A 301 -22.85 -11.55 7.73
N TYR A 302 -22.76 -10.96 6.54
CA TYR A 302 -22.83 -9.51 6.36
C TYR A 302 -24.05 -9.12 5.56
N ALA A 303 -24.61 -7.96 5.86
CA ALA A 303 -25.75 -7.40 5.15
C ALA A 303 -25.62 -5.88 5.02
N THR A 304 -26.05 -5.33 3.90
CA THR A 304 -26.17 -3.89 3.70
C THR A 304 -27.65 -3.53 3.70
N LYS A 305 -28.03 -2.56 4.53
CA LYS A 305 -29.37 -1.98 4.61
C LYS A 305 -29.32 -0.50 4.27
N ALA A 306 -30.48 0.13 4.15
CA ALA A 306 -30.57 1.56 3.81
C ALA A 306 -29.81 2.50 4.78
N ASP A 307 -29.65 2.07 6.03
CA ASP A 307 -29.06 2.84 7.13
C ASP A 307 -27.62 2.39 7.49
N GLY A 308 -26.98 1.50 6.71
CA GLY A 308 -25.60 1.09 6.92
C GLY A 308 -25.34 -0.40 6.76
N LYS A 309 -24.12 -0.81 7.15
CA LYS A 309 -23.63 -2.18 7.09
C LYS A 309 -23.89 -2.91 8.40
N TYR A 310 -24.15 -4.20 8.31
CA TYR A 310 -24.51 -5.07 9.44
C TYR A 310 -23.69 -6.36 9.38
N TYR A 311 -23.45 -6.95 10.56
CA TYR A 311 -22.88 -8.29 10.69
C TYR A 311 -23.82 -9.18 11.52
N TYR A 312 -23.79 -10.49 11.31
CA TYR A 312 -24.57 -11.43 12.12
C TYR A 312 -23.88 -11.67 13.46
N ASP A 313 -24.53 -11.25 14.53
CA ASP A 313 -24.10 -11.44 15.89
C ASP A 313 -24.65 -12.78 16.42
N PHE A 314 -23.74 -13.73 16.69
CA PHE A 314 -24.10 -15.07 17.15
C PHE A 314 -24.72 -15.08 18.56
N GLU A 315 -24.35 -14.12 19.41
CA GLU A 315 -24.89 -14.01 20.77
C GLU A 315 -26.34 -13.45 20.73
N LYS A 316 -26.54 -12.34 20.02
CA LYS A 316 -27.84 -11.72 19.81
C LYS A 316 -28.72 -12.52 18.85
N LYS A 317 -28.15 -13.48 18.12
CA LYS A 317 -28.83 -14.31 17.11
C LYS A 317 -29.57 -13.48 16.07
N GLY A 318 -28.95 -12.42 15.59
CA GLY A 318 -29.50 -11.49 14.60
C GLY A 318 -28.47 -10.50 14.11
N TYR A 319 -28.85 -9.66 13.16
CA TYR A 319 -27.94 -8.65 12.61
C TYR A 319 -27.74 -7.48 13.58
N ALA A 320 -26.49 -7.18 13.88
CA ALA A 320 -26.06 -5.99 14.60
C ALA A 320 -25.45 -4.98 13.61
N LYS A 321 -25.70 -3.70 13.81
CA LYS A 321 -25.13 -2.63 12.98
C LYS A 321 -23.62 -2.52 13.23
N ILE A 322 -22.86 -2.34 12.16
CA ILE A 322 -21.43 -2.03 12.24
C ILE A 322 -21.29 -0.55 12.56
N ASP A 323 -20.61 -0.25 13.66
CA ASP A 323 -20.26 1.13 13.99
C ASP A 323 -19.17 1.61 13.03
N GLU A 324 -19.58 2.38 12.03
CA GLU A 324 -18.65 2.97 11.06
C GLU A 324 -17.89 4.12 11.70
N ASN A 325 -16.56 4.11 11.59
CA ASN A 325 -15.75 5.22 12.06
C ASN A 325 -15.96 6.43 11.12
N PRO A 326 -16.52 7.55 11.60
CA PRO A 326 -16.82 8.72 10.76
C PRO A 326 -15.55 9.39 10.21
N LYS A 327 -14.39 9.05 10.75
CA LYS A 327 -13.08 9.50 10.24
C LYS A 327 -12.56 8.67 9.05
N ILE A 328 -13.31 7.69 8.58
CA ILE A 328 -12.96 6.90 7.40
C ILE A 328 -13.85 7.31 6.23
N ILE A 329 -13.25 7.86 5.19
CA ILE A 329 -13.92 8.20 3.93
C ILE A 329 -13.57 7.14 2.90
N LEU A 330 -14.59 6.39 2.44
CA LEU A 330 -14.47 5.42 1.37
C LEU A 330 -15.05 6.02 0.08
N LEU A 331 -14.22 6.36 -0.88
CA LEU A 331 -14.64 6.98 -2.15
C LEU A 331 -15.68 6.14 -2.92
N PRO A 332 -15.60 4.79 -2.94
CA PRO A 332 -16.65 3.97 -3.55
C PRO A 332 -18.05 4.18 -2.96
N ASP A 333 -18.15 4.44 -1.65
CA ASP A 333 -19.44 4.70 -1.01
C ASP A 333 -20.07 6.03 -1.49
N PHE A 334 -19.25 7.04 -1.76
CA PHE A 334 -19.70 8.31 -2.35
C PHE A 334 -20.12 8.13 -3.82
N LYS A 335 -19.34 7.38 -4.59
CA LYS A 335 -19.69 7.06 -6.00
C LYS A 335 -21.05 6.36 -6.08
N SER A 336 -21.30 5.38 -5.23
CA SER A 336 -22.56 4.63 -5.18
C SER A 336 -23.78 5.50 -4.81
N ARG A 337 -23.53 6.63 -4.11
CA ARG A 337 -24.56 7.62 -3.72
C ARG A 337 -24.72 8.75 -4.74
N ASN A 338 -24.26 8.58 -5.99
CA ASN A 338 -24.33 9.56 -7.06
C ASN A 338 -23.63 10.90 -6.71
N LYS A 339 -22.47 10.82 -6.04
CA LYS A 339 -21.64 11.97 -5.69
C LYS A 339 -20.51 12.25 -6.69
N ILE A 340 -20.52 11.58 -7.84
CA ILE A 340 -19.60 11.87 -8.95
C ILE A 340 -19.97 13.22 -9.55
N VAL A 341 -19.00 14.14 -9.57
CA VAL A 341 -19.15 15.49 -10.16
C VAL A 341 -18.73 15.47 -11.62
N LYS A 342 -17.59 14.85 -11.90
CA LYS A 342 -17.05 14.65 -13.25
C LYS A 342 -16.14 13.41 -13.26
N GLU A 343 -16.14 12.68 -14.37
CA GLU A 343 -15.25 11.53 -14.54
C GLU A 343 -14.83 11.33 -16.00
N ASN A 344 -13.73 10.63 -16.20
CA ASN A 344 -13.29 10.03 -17.44
C ASN A 344 -12.60 8.69 -17.14
N GLU A 345 -11.95 8.07 -18.13
CA GLU A 345 -11.27 6.79 -17.97
C GLU A 345 -10.05 6.83 -17.02
N SER A 346 -9.53 8.02 -16.70
CA SER A 346 -8.28 8.19 -15.94
C SER A 346 -8.48 8.73 -14.53
N ALA A 347 -9.54 9.51 -14.27
CA ALA A 347 -9.77 10.12 -12.98
C ALA A 347 -11.27 10.44 -12.74
N THR A 348 -11.63 10.57 -11.46
CA THR A 348 -12.98 10.93 -11.01
C THR A 348 -12.91 12.07 -9.99
N LEU A 349 -13.67 13.15 -10.20
CA LEU A 349 -13.91 14.20 -9.21
C LEU A 349 -15.19 13.87 -8.44
N ILE A 350 -15.09 13.76 -7.12
CA ILE A 350 -16.15 13.28 -6.22
C ILE A 350 -16.46 14.34 -5.18
N ASP A 351 -17.74 14.67 -4.98
CA ASP A 351 -18.21 15.48 -3.85
C ASP A 351 -18.13 14.63 -2.57
N ILE A 352 -17.14 14.90 -1.71
CA ILE A 352 -16.98 14.22 -0.42
C ILE A 352 -17.68 14.94 0.74
N GLY A 353 -18.53 15.92 0.41
CA GLY A 353 -19.34 16.69 1.38
C GLY A 353 -18.59 17.86 2.02
N ASP A 354 -19.33 18.69 2.75
CA ASP A 354 -18.82 19.89 3.45
C ASP A 354 -18.10 20.90 2.54
N GLY A 355 -18.52 21.03 1.26
CA GLY A 355 -17.90 21.92 0.30
C GLY A 355 -16.54 21.46 -0.23
N VAL A 356 -16.14 20.21 0.00
CA VAL A 356 -14.85 19.67 -0.43
C VAL A 356 -15.02 18.61 -1.52
N ALA A 357 -14.30 18.75 -2.63
CA ALA A 357 -14.19 17.73 -3.67
C ALA A 357 -12.95 16.87 -3.47
N CYS A 358 -12.98 15.62 -3.96
CA CYS A 358 -11.83 14.73 -4.03
C CYS A 358 -11.57 14.32 -5.48
N LEU A 359 -10.38 14.60 -5.99
CA LEU A 359 -9.91 14.11 -7.28
C LEU A 359 -9.16 12.80 -7.06
N GLU A 360 -9.74 11.70 -7.57
CA GLU A 360 -9.22 10.35 -7.48
C GLU A 360 -8.65 9.91 -8.83
N PHE A 361 -7.40 9.48 -8.85
CA PHE A 361 -6.77 8.84 -10.01
C PHE A 361 -7.04 7.34 -9.99
N HIS A 362 -7.29 6.72 -11.16
CA HIS A 362 -7.55 5.28 -11.26
C HIS A 362 -7.01 4.61 -12.54
N THR A 363 -6.03 5.23 -13.19
CA THR A 363 -5.24 4.56 -14.23
C THR A 363 -4.39 3.44 -13.61
N LYS A 364 -3.83 2.55 -14.43
CA LYS A 364 -2.89 1.54 -13.93
C LYS A 364 -1.70 2.21 -13.23
N MET A 365 -1.48 1.88 -11.94
CA MET A 365 -0.48 2.53 -11.08
C MET A 365 -0.68 4.05 -10.95
N ASN A 366 -1.87 4.54 -11.24
CA ASN A 366 -2.21 5.96 -11.25
C ASN A 366 -1.24 6.80 -12.11
N SER A 367 -0.80 6.21 -13.24
CA SER A 367 0.08 6.87 -14.20
C SER A 367 -0.62 8.06 -14.83
N ILE A 368 0.13 9.15 -15.02
CA ILE A 368 -0.37 10.38 -15.62
C ILE A 368 -0.44 10.20 -17.14
N ASP A 369 -1.62 10.34 -17.68
CA ASP A 369 -1.93 10.36 -19.10
C ASP A 369 -2.68 11.63 -19.48
N GLU A 370 -3.04 11.77 -20.76
CA GLU A 370 -3.78 12.92 -21.27
C GLU A 370 -5.15 13.08 -20.57
N GLY A 371 -5.85 11.96 -20.29
CA GLY A 371 -7.14 11.99 -19.60
C GLY A 371 -7.03 12.52 -18.17
N LEU A 372 -5.96 12.16 -17.46
CA LEU A 372 -5.68 12.68 -16.12
C LEU A 372 -5.33 14.16 -16.16
N ASN A 373 -4.52 14.62 -17.13
CA ASN A 373 -4.22 16.06 -17.32
C ASN A 373 -5.49 16.85 -17.57
N GLN A 374 -6.37 16.39 -18.44
CA GLN A 374 -7.67 17.03 -18.71
C GLN A 374 -8.54 17.12 -17.44
N MET A 375 -8.57 16.05 -16.64
CA MET A 375 -9.32 16.04 -15.37
C MET A 375 -8.72 16.98 -14.33
N LEU A 376 -7.40 17.11 -14.29
CA LEU A 376 -6.72 18.07 -13.40
C LEU A 376 -7.18 19.50 -13.67
N HIS A 377 -7.16 19.92 -14.95
CA HIS A 377 -7.61 21.24 -15.37
C HIS A 377 -9.10 21.45 -15.11
N ALA A 378 -9.94 20.49 -15.52
CA ALA A 378 -11.37 20.57 -15.33
C ALA A 378 -11.77 20.59 -13.84
N SER A 379 -11.05 19.88 -13.00
CA SER A 379 -11.28 19.88 -11.54
C SER A 379 -10.97 21.24 -10.94
N CYS A 380 -9.92 21.92 -11.37
CA CYS A 380 -9.63 23.28 -10.94
C CYS A 380 -10.78 24.24 -11.31
N ASP A 381 -11.28 24.18 -12.56
CA ASP A 381 -12.41 25.03 -13.01
C ASP A 381 -13.67 24.81 -12.18
N ILE A 382 -13.99 23.55 -11.88
CA ILE A 382 -15.17 23.18 -11.11
C ILE A 382 -15.02 23.60 -9.64
N VAL A 383 -13.86 23.32 -9.05
CA VAL A 383 -13.60 23.61 -7.63
C VAL A 383 -13.59 25.11 -7.37
N GLU A 384 -13.02 25.89 -8.26
CA GLU A 384 -13.00 27.36 -8.15
C GLU A 384 -14.41 27.93 -8.06
N LYS A 385 -15.35 27.34 -8.79
CA LYS A 385 -16.74 27.80 -8.91
C LYS A 385 -17.68 27.22 -7.85
N ASP A 386 -17.60 25.92 -7.61
CA ASP A 386 -18.67 25.14 -6.95
C ASP A 386 -18.25 24.56 -5.59
N PHE A 387 -16.95 24.64 -5.21
CA PHE A 387 -16.43 24.07 -3.96
C PHE A 387 -15.59 25.07 -3.17
N ASP A 388 -15.33 24.75 -1.91
CA ASP A 388 -14.46 25.52 -1.03
C ASP A 388 -13.00 25.09 -1.13
N GLY A 389 -12.74 23.88 -1.63
CA GLY A 389 -11.41 23.35 -1.87
C GLY A 389 -11.41 21.90 -2.32
N MET A 390 -10.23 21.35 -2.54
CA MET A 390 -10.04 20.01 -3.12
C MET A 390 -9.00 19.19 -2.37
N VAL A 391 -9.25 17.88 -2.29
CA VAL A 391 -8.27 16.85 -1.93
C VAL A 391 -7.85 16.11 -3.20
N ILE A 392 -6.57 15.79 -3.37
CA ILE A 392 -6.10 14.83 -4.37
C ILE A 392 -5.62 13.59 -3.64
N ALA A 393 -6.36 12.48 -3.79
CA ALA A 393 -6.11 11.23 -3.09
C ALA A 393 -6.71 10.04 -3.83
N ASN A 394 -6.30 8.82 -3.46
CA ASN A 394 -6.92 7.58 -3.93
C ASN A 394 -6.80 6.48 -2.88
N HIS A 395 -7.39 5.32 -3.14
CA HIS A 395 -7.30 4.13 -2.27
C HIS A 395 -6.33 3.06 -2.78
N ASP A 396 -5.55 3.31 -3.84
CA ASP A 396 -4.57 2.31 -4.30
C ASP A 396 -3.53 2.07 -3.20
N GLU A 397 -3.32 0.78 -2.90
CA GLU A 397 -2.40 0.36 -1.83
C GLU A 397 -0.92 0.55 -2.21
N ARG A 398 -0.62 0.69 -3.51
CA ARG A 398 0.75 0.69 -4.03
C ARG A 398 1.24 2.08 -4.39
N ALA A 399 0.38 2.90 -5.00
CA ALA A 399 0.82 4.16 -5.58
C ALA A 399 -0.24 5.26 -5.47
N PHE A 400 0.19 6.42 -4.99
CA PHE A 400 -0.51 7.68 -5.25
C PHE A 400 -0.46 8.00 -6.75
N SER A 401 0.74 7.97 -7.33
CA SER A 401 0.99 7.99 -8.78
C SER A 401 2.44 7.56 -9.05
N ALA A 402 2.63 6.67 -10.02
CA ALA A 402 3.96 6.26 -10.48
C ALA A 402 4.58 7.22 -11.52
N GLY A 403 3.96 8.38 -11.75
CA GLY A 403 4.42 9.38 -12.72
C GLY A 403 3.85 9.21 -14.13
N ALA A 404 4.49 9.84 -15.10
CA ALA A 404 4.04 9.84 -16.49
C ALA A 404 4.07 8.44 -17.11
N ASN A 405 3.19 8.21 -18.10
CA ASN A 405 3.23 7.01 -18.92
C ASN A 405 4.41 7.07 -19.91
N VAL A 406 5.60 6.67 -19.44
CA VAL A 406 6.86 6.74 -20.21
C VAL A 406 6.82 5.91 -21.49
N PHE A 407 5.97 4.86 -21.59
CA PHE A 407 5.79 4.12 -22.83
C PHE A 407 5.13 4.98 -23.91
N ALA A 408 4.08 5.70 -23.56
CA ALA A 408 3.40 6.62 -24.48
C ALA A 408 4.35 7.75 -24.95
N VAL A 409 5.12 8.30 -24.02
CA VAL A 409 6.14 9.32 -24.31
C VAL A 409 7.18 8.79 -25.29
N LEU A 410 7.70 7.58 -25.07
CA LEU A 410 8.67 6.93 -25.98
C LEU A 410 8.10 6.73 -27.37
N VAL A 411 6.87 6.22 -27.48
CA VAL A 411 6.20 5.98 -28.77
C VAL A 411 6.02 7.29 -29.56
N ALA A 412 5.61 8.37 -28.89
CA ALA A 412 5.45 9.69 -29.51
C ALA A 412 6.81 10.24 -30.01
N ALA A 413 7.88 10.11 -29.22
CA ALA A 413 9.23 10.51 -29.62
C ALA A 413 9.73 9.71 -30.82
N GLN A 414 9.53 8.39 -30.84
CA GLN A 414 9.94 7.52 -31.97
C GLN A 414 9.19 7.83 -33.27
N LYS A 415 7.95 8.35 -33.16
CA LYS A 415 7.16 8.81 -34.30
C LYS A 415 7.51 10.23 -34.75
N GLY A 416 8.33 10.95 -33.98
CA GLY A 416 8.65 12.34 -34.25
C GLY A 416 7.52 13.33 -33.91
N GLU A 417 6.60 12.95 -33.03
CA GLU A 417 5.44 13.75 -32.59
C GLU A 417 5.85 14.78 -31.52
N TRP A 418 6.86 15.61 -31.82
CA TRP A 418 7.48 16.55 -30.87
C TRP A 418 6.52 17.60 -30.35
N ASP A 419 5.69 18.18 -31.23
CA ASP A 419 4.66 19.16 -30.84
C ASP A 419 3.64 18.57 -29.85
N LEU A 420 3.31 17.27 -29.99
CA LEU A 420 2.42 16.59 -29.07
C LEU A 420 3.06 16.41 -27.71
N LEU A 421 4.34 16.00 -27.68
CA LEU A 421 5.11 15.86 -26.44
C LEU A 421 5.26 17.18 -25.72
N GLU A 422 5.63 18.25 -26.44
CA GLU A 422 5.76 19.59 -25.87
C GLU A 422 4.45 20.06 -25.24
N LYS A 423 3.34 19.96 -25.95
CA LYS A 423 2.01 20.32 -25.44
C LYS A 423 1.58 19.49 -24.22
N SER A 424 1.93 18.20 -24.20
CA SER A 424 1.61 17.33 -23.08
C SER A 424 2.37 17.73 -21.81
N ILE A 425 3.67 18.08 -21.96
CA ILE A 425 4.49 18.57 -20.85
C ILE A 425 3.95 19.94 -20.37
N GLU A 426 3.71 20.85 -21.29
CA GLU A 426 3.15 22.16 -20.98
C GLU A 426 1.80 22.06 -20.26
N SER A 427 0.93 21.14 -20.69
CA SER A 427 -0.35 20.87 -20.03
C SER A 427 -0.17 20.42 -18.59
N LEU A 428 0.77 19.52 -18.32
CA LEU A 428 1.08 19.06 -16.94
C LEU A 428 1.65 20.22 -16.11
N GLN A 429 2.60 20.99 -16.65
CA GLN A 429 3.16 22.17 -15.99
C GLN A 429 2.07 23.17 -15.61
N ASN A 430 1.21 23.50 -16.56
CA ASN A 430 0.09 24.43 -16.35
C ASN A 430 -0.92 23.88 -15.33
N GLY A 431 -1.22 22.58 -15.37
CA GLY A 431 -2.07 21.91 -14.39
C GLY A 431 -1.51 22.03 -12.97
N ASN A 432 -0.23 21.75 -12.79
CA ASN A 432 0.47 21.88 -11.53
C ASN A 432 0.53 23.33 -11.03
N MET A 433 0.79 24.29 -11.93
CA MET A 433 0.75 25.71 -11.57
C MET A 433 -0.65 26.15 -11.16
N ARG A 434 -1.70 25.62 -11.81
CA ARG A 434 -3.08 25.88 -11.40
C ARG A 434 -3.38 25.34 -9.99
N LEU A 435 -2.92 24.13 -9.65
CA LEU A 435 -3.07 23.61 -8.28
C LEU A 435 -2.41 24.52 -7.25
N LYS A 436 -1.23 25.06 -7.55
CA LYS A 436 -0.46 25.92 -6.66
C LYS A 436 -1.11 27.29 -6.44
N TYR A 437 -1.69 27.86 -7.50
CA TYR A 437 -2.20 29.23 -7.51
C TYR A 437 -3.73 29.36 -7.50
N LEU A 438 -4.44 28.23 -7.31
CA LEU A 438 -5.89 28.26 -7.18
C LEU A 438 -6.30 29.09 -5.94
N ASP A 439 -7.31 29.94 -6.05
CA ASP A 439 -7.86 30.71 -4.92
C ASP A 439 -8.54 29.80 -3.84
N LYS A 440 -8.70 28.54 -4.15
CA LYS A 440 -9.22 27.50 -3.25
C LYS A 440 -8.10 26.55 -2.82
N PRO A 441 -8.00 26.16 -1.54
CA PRO A 441 -6.93 25.29 -1.08
C PRO A 441 -7.02 23.89 -1.69
N VAL A 442 -5.91 23.40 -2.20
CA VAL A 442 -5.73 22.01 -2.66
C VAL A 442 -4.82 21.28 -1.69
N VAL A 443 -5.29 20.19 -1.12
CA VAL A 443 -4.49 19.31 -0.26
C VAL A 443 -4.19 18.02 -1.00
N THR A 444 -2.92 17.75 -1.25
CA THR A 444 -2.47 16.47 -1.80
C THR A 444 -2.22 15.47 -0.68
N ALA A 445 -2.70 14.24 -0.83
CA ALA A 445 -2.60 13.21 0.20
C ALA A 445 -1.92 11.93 -0.34
N PRO A 446 -0.60 11.99 -0.65
CA PRO A 446 0.10 10.84 -1.21
C PRO A 446 0.30 9.73 -0.18
N ALA A 447 0.24 8.46 -0.67
CA ALA A 447 0.62 7.26 0.05
C ALA A 447 1.16 6.23 -0.93
N GLY A 448 2.07 5.35 -0.48
CA GLY A 448 2.80 4.47 -1.36
C GLY A 448 3.72 5.25 -2.31
N LEU A 449 3.82 4.82 -3.56
CA LEU A 449 4.68 5.47 -4.55
C LEU A 449 4.10 6.81 -5.01
N ALA A 450 4.87 7.88 -4.89
CA ALA A 450 4.61 9.20 -5.44
C ALA A 450 5.85 9.64 -6.24
N LEU A 451 5.98 9.12 -7.44
CA LEU A 451 7.22 9.19 -8.23
C LEU A 451 7.06 10.07 -9.47
N GLY A 452 8.14 10.74 -9.86
CA GLY A 452 8.17 11.58 -11.06
C GLY A 452 7.03 12.60 -11.07
N GLY A 453 6.22 12.62 -12.11
CA GLY A 453 5.05 13.49 -12.21
C GLY A 453 4.08 13.39 -11.03
N GLY A 454 3.99 12.22 -10.36
CA GLY A 454 3.22 12.05 -9.13
C GLY A 454 3.82 12.81 -7.94
N CYS A 455 5.16 12.85 -7.86
CA CYS A 455 5.89 13.70 -6.92
C CYS A 455 5.63 15.19 -7.22
N GLU A 456 5.68 15.56 -8.51
CA GLU A 456 5.43 16.93 -8.96
C GLU A 456 4.02 17.41 -8.59
N ILE A 457 2.96 16.63 -8.86
CA ILE A 457 1.58 16.94 -8.42
C ILE A 457 1.52 17.10 -6.90
N ALA A 458 2.12 16.18 -6.15
CA ALA A 458 2.11 16.22 -4.68
C ALA A 458 2.79 17.48 -4.14
N MET A 459 3.84 17.97 -4.80
CA MET A 459 4.59 19.18 -4.42
C MET A 459 3.83 20.47 -4.68
N HIS A 460 2.85 20.49 -5.58
CA HIS A 460 2.12 21.69 -6.00
C HIS A 460 0.82 21.98 -5.23
N GLY A 461 0.43 21.13 -4.30
CA GLY A 461 -0.68 21.43 -3.39
C GLY A 461 -0.36 22.60 -2.44
N ALA A 462 -1.41 23.30 -1.99
CA ALA A 462 -1.32 24.30 -0.94
C ALA A 462 -0.73 23.67 0.35
N ARG A 463 -1.08 22.41 0.61
CA ARG A 463 -0.50 21.54 1.61
C ARG A 463 -0.37 20.12 1.04
N CYS A 464 0.63 19.41 1.57
CA CYS A 464 0.80 17.98 1.36
C CYS A 464 0.60 17.24 2.68
N LEU A 465 -0.33 16.28 2.73
CA LEU A 465 -0.57 15.40 3.88
C LEU A 465 -0.14 13.97 3.53
N PRO A 466 1.17 13.67 3.50
CA PRO A 466 1.64 12.36 3.14
C PRO A 466 1.31 11.34 4.23
N ASN A 467 1.04 10.10 3.83
CA ASN A 467 1.06 8.98 4.77
C ASN A 467 2.50 8.63 5.18
N GLY A 468 2.72 8.10 6.38
CA GLY A 468 4.05 7.68 6.85
C GLY A 468 4.78 6.77 5.86
N GLU A 469 4.05 5.90 5.17
CA GLU A 469 4.52 5.01 4.09
C GLU A 469 4.39 5.68 2.71
N THR A 470 4.97 6.86 2.54
CA THR A 470 5.07 7.54 1.24
C THR A 470 6.50 7.45 0.73
N TYR A 471 6.64 6.91 -0.47
CA TYR A 471 7.91 6.75 -1.20
C TYR A 471 7.93 7.79 -2.33
N MET A 472 8.56 8.92 -2.08
CA MET A 472 8.46 10.12 -2.90
C MET A 472 9.80 10.48 -3.52
N GLY A 473 9.81 10.80 -4.82
CA GLY A 473 11.04 11.20 -5.50
C GLY A 473 10.86 11.58 -6.96
N LEU A 474 11.78 12.41 -7.45
CA LEU A 474 11.93 12.77 -8.85
C LEU A 474 12.88 11.76 -9.49
N VAL A 475 12.34 10.81 -10.26
CA VAL A 475 13.07 9.62 -10.72
C VAL A 475 13.44 9.65 -12.22
N GLU A 476 13.11 10.72 -12.89
CA GLU A 476 13.21 10.89 -14.34
C GLU A 476 14.64 10.64 -14.87
N VAL A 477 15.67 11.03 -14.12
CA VAL A 477 17.08 10.84 -14.48
C VAL A 477 17.41 9.35 -14.62
N GLY A 478 16.75 8.49 -13.84
CA GLY A 478 16.92 7.03 -13.97
C GLY A 478 16.58 6.48 -15.35
N VAL A 479 15.66 7.12 -16.07
CA VAL A 479 15.28 6.75 -17.45
C VAL A 479 15.90 7.67 -18.52
N GLY A 480 16.79 8.57 -18.12
CA GLY A 480 17.57 9.39 -19.04
C GLY A 480 16.95 10.72 -19.43
N VAL A 481 15.93 11.19 -18.71
CA VAL A 481 15.34 12.53 -18.86
C VAL A 481 15.44 13.29 -17.55
N LEU A 482 14.93 14.50 -17.47
CA LEU A 482 14.85 15.32 -16.26
C LEU A 482 13.39 15.57 -15.85
N PRO A 483 13.11 15.92 -14.59
CA PRO A 483 11.77 16.33 -14.15
C PRO A 483 11.29 17.54 -14.95
N ALA A 484 10.13 17.44 -15.58
CA ALA A 484 9.63 18.49 -16.47
C ALA A 484 8.17 18.88 -16.22
N GLY A 485 7.52 18.36 -15.20
CA GLY A 485 6.21 18.82 -14.75
C GLY A 485 6.29 19.89 -13.64
N GLY A 486 7.46 20.52 -13.47
CA GLY A 486 7.72 21.53 -12.43
C GLY A 486 8.53 21.01 -11.25
N GLY A 487 9.13 19.82 -11.33
CA GLY A 487 9.91 19.23 -10.25
C GLY A 487 11.18 19.99 -9.94
N CYS A 488 11.99 20.33 -10.95
CA CYS A 488 13.19 21.15 -10.74
C CYS A 488 12.83 22.53 -10.21
N LYS A 489 11.78 23.15 -10.78
CA LYS A 489 11.25 24.44 -10.36
C LYS A 489 10.84 24.43 -8.88
N GLU A 490 10.03 23.43 -8.45
CA GLU A 490 9.57 23.37 -7.07
C GLU A 490 10.73 23.10 -6.07
N ILE A 491 11.70 22.28 -6.43
CA ILE A 491 12.89 22.11 -5.59
C ILE A 491 13.65 23.43 -5.44
N LEU A 492 13.82 24.20 -6.53
CA LEU A 492 14.45 25.53 -6.46
C LEU A 492 13.66 26.49 -5.57
N VAL A 493 12.34 26.54 -5.74
CA VAL A 493 11.47 27.37 -4.88
C VAL A 493 11.68 26.98 -3.41
N ARG A 494 11.69 25.69 -3.09
CA ARG A 494 11.81 25.18 -1.69
C ARG A 494 13.17 25.43 -1.06
N VAL A 495 14.25 25.32 -1.81
CA VAL A 495 15.60 25.59 -1.27
C VAL A 495 15.87 27.10 -1.11
N THR A 496 15.08 27.95 -1.78
CA THR A 496 15.18 29.41 -1.65
C THR A 496 14.07 30.02 -0.81
N GLU A 497 13.05 29.21 -0.41
CA GLU A 497 11.93 29.65 0.44
C GLU A 497 12.44 30.15 1.79
N GLY A 498 12.03 31.33 2.17
CA GLY A 498 12.45 31.96 3.42
C GLY A 498 13.78 32.71 3.39
N LEU A 499 14.45 32.76 2.24
CA LEU A 499 15.59 33.67 2.08
C LEU A 499 15.07 35.11 1.97
N PRO A 500 15.60 36.07 2.75
CA PRO A 500 15.25 37.48 2.59
C PRO A 500 15.67 38.00 1.20
N ASP A 501 14.89 38.93 0.66
CA ASP A 501 15.28 39.63 -0.57
C ASP A 501 16.63 40.33 -0.40
N GLY A 502 17.46 40.26 -1.44
CA GLY A 502 18.80 40.88 -1.45
C GLY A 502 19.87 40.09 -0.68
N VAL A 503 19.55 38.95 -0.07
CA VAL A 503 20.55 38.19 0.71
C VAL A 503 21.63 37.55 -0.18
N VAL A 504 21.29 37.22 -1.42
CA VAL A 504 22.26 36.66 -2.39
C VAL A 504 23.22 37.73 -2.85
N GLU A 505 22.73 38.94 -3.14
CA GLU A 505 23.55 40.12 -3.46
C GLU A 505 24.45 40.53 -2.27
N ALA A 506 24.00 40.26 -1.05
CA ALA A 506 24.81 40.46 0.17
C ALA A 506 25.87 39.37 0.39
N GLY A 507 25.99 38.38 -0.51
CA GLY A 507 27.03 37.37 -0.52
C GLY A 507 26.69 36.05 0.20
N LEU A 508 25.39 35.71 0.35
CA LEU A 508 25.01 34.40 0.87
C LEU A 508 25.48 33.30 -0.09
N ASN A 509 26.27 32.37 0.43
CA ASN A 509 26.70 31.21 -0.34
C ASN A 509 25.59 30.15 -0.42
N MET A 510 24.97 30.00 -1.60
CA MET A 510 23.92 29.02 -1.86
C MET A 510 24.44 27.65 -2.33
N GLN A 511 25.75 27.49 -2.54
CA GLN A 511 26.36 26.29 -3.14
C GLN A 511 25.91 25.00 -2.48
N TYR A 512 25.90 24.96 -1.14
CA TYR A 512 25.52 23.75 -0.40
C TYR A 512 24.06 23.35 -0.65
N HIS A 513 23.15 24.31 -0.60
CA HIS A 513 21.72 24.06 -0.80
C HIS A 513 21.41 23.61 -2.24
N MET A 514 22.03 24.29 -3.21
CA MET A 514 21.89 23.97 -4.62
C MET A 514 22.52 22.63 -4.99
N ALA A 515 23.70 22.30 -4.42
CA ALA A 515 24.36 21.01 -4.64
C ALA A 515 23.53 19.85 -4.08
N LYS A 516 22.88 20.02 -2.90
CA LYS A 516 21.99 19.02 -2.33
C LYS A 516 20.74 18.82 -3.18
N ALA A 517 20.14 19.89 -3.68
CA ALA A 517 19.00 19.83 -4.59
C ALA A 517 19.36 19.07 -5.90
N PHE A 518 20.50 19.43 -6.48
CA PHE A 518 21.05 18.74 -7.66
C PHE A 518 21.28 17.25 -7.39
N GLU A 519 21.94 16.90 -6.28
CA GLU A 519 22.23 15.51 -5.93
C GLU A 519 20.94 14.68 -5.81
N ASN A 520 19.88 15.22 -5.19
CA ASN A 520 18.63 14.51 -5.03
C ASN A 520 17.98 14.18 -6.39
N ILE A 521 18.02 15.11 -7.35
CA ILE A 521 17.48 14.92 -8.70
C ILE A 521 18.41 14.04 -9.54
N ALA A 522 19.70 14.36 -9.61
CA ALA A 522 20.67 13.67 -10.46
C ALA A 522 20.88 12.19 -10.06
N MET A 523 20.72 11.87 -8.78
CA MET A 523 20.77 10.50 -8.28
C MET A 523 19.41 9.81 -8.21
N ALA A 524 18.36 10.44 -8.74
CA ALA A 524 16.98 9.93 -8.69
C ALA A 524 16.57 9.40 -7.29
N LYS A 525 16.92 10.16 -6.25
CA LYS A 525 16.68 9.70 -4.87
C LYS A 525 15.20 9.58 -4.57
N VAL A 526 14.84 8.41 -4.05
CA VAL A 526 13.49 8.13 -3.56
C VAL A 526 13.52 8.00 -2.06
N ALA A 527 12.72 8.82 -1.38
CA ALA A 527 12.49 8.70 0.04
C ALA A 527 11.78 7.39 0.37
N THR A 528 12.18 6.74 1.44
CA THR A 528 11.59 5.47 1.94
C THR A 528 10.57 5.69 3.04
N SER A 529 10.22 6.95 3.31
CA SER A 529 9.18 7.38 4.24
C SER A 529 8.83 8.86 4.02
N ALA A 530 7.68 9.30 4.53
CA ALA A 530 7.33 10.73 4.53
C ALA A 530 8.34 11.57 5.31
N MET A 531 8.92 11.04 6.39
CA MET A 531 9.95 11.74 7.16
C MET A 531 11.21 11.99 6.31
N GLU A 532 11.71 10.97 5.61
CA GLU A 532 12.85 11.12 4.71
C GLU A 532 12.52 12.07 3.52
N ALA A 533 11.27 12.05 3.04
CA ALA A 533 10.83 13.00 2.00
C ALA A 533 10.90 14.46 2.48
N MET A 534 10.68 14.73 3.77
CA MET A 534 10.92 16.04 4.38
C MET A 534 12.42 16.39 4.42
N GLU A 535 13.28 15.42 4.76
CA GLU A 535 14.73 15.62 4.80
C GLU A 535 15.31 15.89 3.41
N LEU A 536 14.76 15.21 2.39
CA LEU A 536 15.14 15.43 0.98
C LEU A 536 14.53 16.70 0.36
N GLY A 537 13.55 17.32 1.02
CA GLY A 537 12.92 18.55 0.56
C GLY A 537 11.74 18.36 -0.39
N TYR A 538 11.29 17.12 -0.64
CA TYR A 538 10.07 16.83 -1.40
C TYR A 538 8.80 17.22 -0.65
N ILE A 539 8.85 17.28 0.67
CA ILE A 539 7.77 17.72 1.56
C ILE A 539 8.33 18.85 2.44
N ARG A 540 7.54 19.90 2.67
CA ARG A 540 7.97 21.00 3.53
C ARG A 540 7.99 20.56 4.98
N LYS A 541 8.92 21.07 5.76
CA LYS A 541 9.06 20.76 7.21
C LYS A 541 7.87 21.23 8.05
N THR A 542 7.03 22.11 7.50
CA THR A 542 5.80 22.60 8.12
C THR A 542 4.58 21.71 7.90
N GLU A 543 4.72 20.69 7.07
CA GLU A 543 3.64 19.73 6.81
C GLU A 543 3.53 18.69 7.93
N THR A 544 2.35 18.10 8.05
CA THR A 544 2.08 17.00 8.98
C THR A 544 2.09 15.66 8.26
N ILE A 545 2.44 14.60 8.97
CA ILE A 545 2.44 13.24 8.45
C ILE A 545 1.21 12.52 9.00
N ASN A 546 0.39 11.97 8.11
CA ASN A 546 -0.69 11.07 8.50
C ASN A 546 -0.14 9.68 8.78
N MET A 547 -0.52 9.06 9.89
CA MET A 547 -0.12 7.69 10.21
C MET A 547 -1.19 6.66 9.84
N SER A 548 -2.47 7.05 9.84
CA SER A 548 -3.60 6.18 9.53
C SER A 548 -4.05 6.32 8.07
N ARG A 549 -3.63 5.40 7.22
CA ARG A 549 -4.02 5.40 5.79
C ARG A 549 -5.55 5.47 5.60
N ASP A 550 -6.30 4.80 6.46
CA ASP A 550 -7.78 4.77 6.39
C ASP A 550 -8.40 6.14 6.65
N GLN A 551 -7.76 6.95 7.51
CA GLN A 551 -8.26 8.28 7.90
C GLN A 551 -7.66 9.40 7.06
N GLN A 552 -6.71 9.11 6.15
CA GLN A 552 -5.95 10.13 5.42
C GLN A 552 -6.85 11.08 4.61
N ILE A 553 -7.85 10.56 3.90
CA ILE A 553 -8.77 11.41 3.10
C ILE A 553 -9.62 12.29 4.01
N TYR A 554 -10.06 11.77 5.16
CA TYR A 554 -10.77 12.56 6.15
C TYR A 554 -9.90 13.68 6.72
N GLU A 555 -8.67 13.38 7.12
CA GLU A 555 -7.74 14.37 7.65
C GLU A 555 -7.38 15.43 6.59
N ALA A 556 -7.17 15.02 5.34
CA ALA A 556 -6.95 15.94 4.23
C ALA A 556 -8.15 16.85 4.01
N LYS A 557 -9.38 16.33 4.10
CA LYS A 557 -10.61 17.12 4.06
C LYS A 557 -10.68 18.13 5.20
N GLN A 558 -10.34 17.72 6.44
CA GLN A 558 -10.31 18.65 7.58
C GLN A 558 -9.25 19.71 7.41
N LEU A 559 -8.10 19.36 6.80
CA LEU A 559 -7.04 20.35 6.50
C LEU A 559 -7.52 21.37 5.45
N VAL A 560 -8.21 20.96 4.40
CA VAL A 560 -8.87 21.90 3.45
C VAL A 560 -9.80 22.84 4.20
N LYS A 561 -10.70 22.31 5.03
CA LYS A 561 -11.66 23.11 5.81
C LYS A 561 -10.95 24.10 6.75
N SER A 562 -9.86 23.67 7.38
CA SER A 562 -9.04 24.53 8.25
C SER A 562 -8.42 25.69 7.47
N LEU A 563 -7.88 25.43 6.27
CA LEU A 563 -7.32 26.48 5.40
C LEU A 563 -8.39 27.46 4.94
N VAL A 564 -9.58 26.99 4.55
CA VAL A 564 -10.72 27.85 4.20
C VAL A 564 -11.11 28.75 5.37
N MET A 565 -11.26 28.17 6.56
CA MET A 565 -11.62 28.92 7.77
C MET A 565 -10.56 29.97 8.13
N ALA A 566 -9.28 29.71 7.86
CA ALA A 566 -8.17 30.63 8.08
C ALA A 566 -8.08 31.72 6.98
N GLY A 567 -8.98 31.73 5.99
CA GLY A 567 -8.97 32.71 4.90
C GLY A 567 -7.83 32.48 3.91
N TYR A 568 -7.64 31.22 3.50
CA TYR A 568 -6.60 30.82 2.55
C TYR A 568 -6.48 31.77 1.36
N LYS A 569 -5.26 32.08 1.01
CA LYS A 569 -4.87 32.73 -0.25
C LYS A 569 -3.70 31.98 -0.85
N PRO A 570 -3.62 31.86 -2.19
CA PRO A 570 -2.49 31.25 -2.84
C PRO A 570 -1.19 32.01 -2.55
N PRO A 571 -0.03 31.35 -2.64
CA PRO A 571 1.26 32.02 -2.45
C PRO A 571 1.47 33.09 -3.54
N ARG A 572 2.38 34.01 -3.28
CA ARG A 572 2.84 34.93 -4.33
C ARG A 572 3.77 34.17 -5.30
N PRO A 573 3.79 34.53 -6.61
CA PRO A 573 4.74 33.98 -7.55
C PRO A 573 6.18 34.14 -7.03
N ALA A 574 6.95 33.05 -7.06
CA ALA A 574 8.30 33.05 -6.56
C ALA A 574 9.25 33.80 -7.52
N ARG A 575 10.16 34.58 -6.94
CA ARG A 575 11.37 35.07 -7.59
C ARG A 575 12.53 34.23 -7.09
N ILE A 576 13.10 33.43 -7.95
CA ILE A 576 14.08 32.39 -7.58
C ILE A 576 15.48 32.93 -7.85
N PRO A 577 16.31 33.17 -6.82
CA PRO A 577 17.70 33.49 -7.03
C PRO A 577 18.46 32.26 -7.51
N VAL A 578 19.26 32.41 -8.56
CA VAL A 578 20.03 31.31 -9.17
C VAL A 578 21.52 31.64 -9.21
N MET A 579 22.34 30.59 -9.35
CA MET A 579 23.80 30.72 -9.34
C MET A 579 24.43 30.76 -10.75
N GLY A 580 23.63 30.65 -11.80
CA GLY A 580 24.10 30.74 -13.16
C GLY A 580 25.27 29.82 -13.49
N GLU A 581 26.24 30.36 -14.24
CA GLU A 581 27.43 29.60 -14.72
C GLU A 581 28.29 29.04 -13.59
N ASN A 582 28.40 29.72 -12.46
CA ASN A 582 29.19 29.27 -11.32
C ASN A 582 28.68 27.95 -10.74
N PHE A 583 27.37 27.74 -10.73
CA PHE A 583 26.77 26.46 -10.31
C PHE A 583 27.11 25.33 -11.29
N ARG A 584 27.04 25.60 -12.58
CA ARG A 584 27.36 24.61 -13.62
C ARG A 584 28.83 24.15 -13.50
N GLY A 585 29.77 25.09 -13.26
CA GLY A 585 31.17 24.76 -13.03
C GLY A 585 31.39 23.89 -11.78
N LEU A 586 30.68 24.16 -10.69
CA LEU A 586 30.68 23.34 -9.47
C LEU A 586 30.18 21.92 -9.76
N VAL A 587 29.04 21.81 -10.44
CA VAL A 587 28.45 20.51 -10.78
C VAL A 587 29.41 19.72 -11.72
N ASP A 588 29.98 20.34 -12.72
CA ASP A 588 30.92 19.68 -13.60
C ASP A 588 32.13 19.07 -12.86
N ALA A 589 32.68 19.76 -11.87
CA ALA A 589 33.73 19.23 -11.02
C ALA A 589 33.27 17.98 -10.25
N ILE A 590 32.05 17.99 -9.73
CA ILE A 590 31.46 16.86 -8.96
C ILE A 590 31.23 15.65 -9.87
N ILE A 591 30.51 15.82 -10.99
CA ILE A 591 30.12 14.71 -11.86
C ILE A 591 31.31 14.12 -12.64
N MET A 592 32.33 14.92 -12.97
CA MET A 592 33.57 14.41 -13.56
C MET A 592 34.31 13.49 -12.58
N ASN A 593 34.41 13.86 -11.30
CA ASN A 593 34.98 12.98 -10.28
C ASN A 593 34.20 11.67 -10.13
N MET A 594 32.85 11.74 -10.13
CA MET A 594 32.03 10.55 -10.12
C MET A 594 32.24 9.66 -11.37
N ARG A 595 32.41 10.27 -12.53
CA ARG A 595 32.67 9.55 -13.76
C ARG A 595 34.03 8.86 -13.74
N TYR A 596 35.08 9.55 -13.28
CA TYR A 596 36.42 8.96 -13.14
C TYR A 596 36.42 7.81 -12.11
N GLY A 597 35.60 7.92 -11.06
CA GLY A 597 35.41 6.85 -10.08
C GLY A 597 34.51 5.70 -10.58
N ASN A 598 33.99 5.75 -11.80
CA ASN A 598 33.03 4.80 -12.38
C ASN A 598 31.72 4.67 -11.57
N PHE A 599 31.29 5.72 -10.85
CA PHE A 599 30.01 5.78 -10.16
C PHE A 599 28.85 6.13 -11.10
N ILE A 600 29.14 6.82 -12.21
CA ILE A 600 28.17 7.21 -13.24
C ILE A 600 28.70 6.91 -14.63
N SER A 601 27.84 6.72 -15.61
CA SER A 601 28.16 6.50 -17.02
C SER A 601 28.39 7.82 -17.76
N ASP A 602 28.91 7.73 -19.00
CA ASP A 602 29.05 8.91 -19.89
C ASP A 602 27.71 9.57 -20.19
N TYR A 603 26.61 8.78 -20.24
CA TYR A 603 25.31 9.34 -20.50
C TYR A 603 24.72 10.04 -19.26
N ASP A 604 25.04 9.57 -18.06
CA ASP A 604 24.67 10.28 -16.83
C ASP A 604 25.31 11.67 -16.75
N LEU A 605 26.51 11.86 -17.32
CA LEU A 605 27.10 13.21 -17.47
C LEU A 605 26.22 14.13 -18.31
N VAL A 606 25.70 13.62 -19.45
CA VAL A 606 24.84 14.42 -20.35
C VAL A 606 23.56 14.83 -19.60
N VAL A 607 22.88 13.88 -18.96
CA VAL A 607 21.63 14.15 -18.23
C VAL A 607 21.89 15.08 -17.05
N SER A 608 22.96 14.84 -16.26
CA SER A 608 23.33 15.67 -15.11
C SER A 608 23.63 17.11 -15.50
N ARG A 609 24.30 17.34 -16.64
CA ARG A 609 24.56 18.69 -17.16
C ARG A 609 23.29 19.42 -17.56
N LYS A 610 22.31 18.72 -18.13
CA LYS A 610 20.99 19.30 -18.42
C LYS A 610 20.24 19.68 -17.16
N VAL A 611 20.26 18.81 -16.14
CA VAL A 611 19.69 19.13 -14.82
C VAL A 611 20.39 20.36 -14.21
N ALA A 612 21.72 20.41 -14.25
CA ALA A 612 22.49 21.57 -13.76
C ALA A 612 22.16 22.85 -14.51
N TYR A 613 21.96 22.78 -15.83
CA TYR A 613 21.56 23.93 -16.65
C TYR A 613 20.19 24.49 -16.21
N VAL A 614 19.21 23.63 -15.99
CA VAL A 614 17.88 24.04 -15.49
C VAL A 614 18.00 24.66 -14.10
N LEU A 615 18.66 23.96 -13.16
CA LEU A 615 18.78 24.44 -11.78
C LEU A 615 19.61 25.71 -11.65
N SER A 616 20.53 25.97 -12.60
CA SER A 616 21.30 27.22 -12.63
C SER A 616 20.53 28.43 -13.12
N GLY A 617 19.31 28.24 -13.67
CA GLY A 617 18.54 29.31 -14.33
C GLY A 617 18.93 29.56 -15.78
N GLY A 618 19.59 28.57 -16.46
CA GLY A 618 20.04 28.72 -17.82
C GLY A 618 21.29 29.62 -17.96
N ASP A 619 21.37 30.35 -19.07
CA ASP A 619 22.51 31.24 -19.36
C ASP A 619 22.34 32.62 -18.71
N CYS A 620 22.61 32.68 -17.41
CA CYS A 620 22.55 33.89 -16.61
C CYS A 620 23.72 34.00 -15.63
N ALA A 621 23.91 35.19 -15.08
CA ALA A 621 24.94 35.45 -14.05
C ALA A 621 24.47 34.97 -12.68
N GLU A 622 25.44 34.69 -11.78
CA GLU A 622 25.14 34.43 -10.36
C GLU A 622 24.38 35.58 -9.74
N GLY A 623 23.38 35.28 -8.91
CA GLY A 623 22.52 36.26 -8.25
C GLY A 623 21.38 36.79 -9.11
N THR A 624 21.22 36.28 -10.36
CA THR A 624 20.02 36.59 -11.17
C THR A 624 18.78 36.01 -10.51
N TYR A 625 17.70 36.78 -10.54
CA TYR A 625 16.39 36.31 -10.12
C TYR A 625 15.58 35.91 -11.34
N VAL A 626 15.16 34.66 -11.40
CA VAL A 626 14.30 34.11 -12.47
C VAL A 626 12.91 33.85 -11.95
N SER A 627 11.93 33.86 -12.85
CA SER A 627 10.55 33.47 -12.56
C SER A 627 10.38 31.95 -12.57
N GLU A 628 9.28 31.47 -12.00
CA GLU A 628 8.92 30.05 -12.11
C GLU A 628 8.72 29.62 -13.57
N GLN A 629 8.15 30.50 -14.41
CA GLN A 629 7.91 30.20 -15.81
C GLN A 629 9.22 30.00 -16.59
N GLU A 630 10.25 30.82 -16.34
CA GLU A 630 11.56 30.65 -16.99
C GLU A 630 12.16 29.28 -16.67
N ILE A 631 12.05 28.82 -15.43
CA ILE A 631 12.53 27.46 -15.07
C ILE A 631 11.68 26.36 -15.73
N LEU A 632 10.35 26.52 -15.79
CA LEU A 632 9.47 25.56 -16.48
C LEU A 632 9.79 25.45 -17.97
N ASP A 633 10.12 26.55 -18.61
CA ASP A 633 10.54 26.56 -20.02
C ASP A 633 11.87 25.81 -20.22
N LEU A 634 12.85 26.01 -19.30
CA LEU A 634 14.11 25.27 -19.29
C LEU A 634 13.93 23.77 -19.03
N GLU A 635 13.00 23.39 -18.12
CA GLU A 635 12.65 22.00 -17.91
C GLU A 635 12.12 21.34 -19.18
N ARG A 636 11.17 22.00 -19.85
CA ARG A 636 10.55 21.50 -21.09
C ARG A 636 11.57 21.34 -22.21
N GLU A 637 12.41 22.35 -22.44
CA GLU A 637 13.49 22.30 -23.41
C GLU A 637 14.47 21.15 -23.11
N GLY A 638 14.91 21.06 -21.85
CA GLY A 638 15.84 20.03 -21.38
C GLY A 638 15.28 18.63 -21.57
N PHE A 639 14.01 18.40 -21.22
CA PHE A 639 13.34 17.12 -21.39
C PHE A 639 13.23 16.72 -22.86
N LEU A 640 12.77 17.61 -23.74
CA LEU A 640 12.63 17.34 -25.17
C LEU A 640 14.01 17.05 -25.81
N SER A 641 15.03 17.81 -25.43
CA SER A 641 16.42 17.56 -25.88
C SER A 641 16.91 16.16 -25.51
N LEU A 642 16.67 15.71 -24.26
CA LEU A 642 17.06 14.37 -23.80
C LEU A 642 16.20 13.27 -24.42
N MET A 643 14.93 13.52 -24.70
CA MET A 643 14.08 12.57 -25.43
C MET A 643 14.50 12.35 -26.88
N GLY A 644 15.26 13.25 -27.47
CA GLY A 644 15.88 13.08 -28.78
C GLY A 644 17.08 12.11 -28.77
N GLU A 645 17.61 11.71 -27.62
CA GLU A 645 18.78 10.89 -27.45
C GLU A 645 18.48 9.38 -27.51
N THR A 646 19.17 8.62 -28.33
CA THR A 646 19.03 7.16 -28.45
C THR A 646 19.20 6.46 -27.11
N LYS A 647 20.13 6.92 -26.27
CA LYS A 647 20.38 6.31 -24.93
C LYS A 647 19.23 6.48 -23.94
N THR A 648 18.44 7.53 -24.05
CA THR A 648 17.18 7.68 -23.30
C THR A 648 16.19 6.60 -23.73
N HIS A 649 16.02 6.39 -25.04
CA HIS A 649 15.13 5.33 -25.54
C HIS A 649 15.56 3.94 -25.05
N GLU A 650 16.87 3.63 -25.07
CA GLU A 650 17.41 2.37 -24.56
C GLU A 650 17.11 2.17 -23.07
N ARG A 651 17.26 3.21 -22.23
CA ARG A 651 16.96 3.16 -20.80
C ARG A 651 15.47 2.94 -20.53
N ILE A 652 14.60 3.64 -21.23
CA ILE A 652 13.16 3.46 -21.10
C ILE A 652 12.76 2.04 -21.49
N MET A 653 13.28 1.52 -22.62
CA MET A 653 13.01 0.15 -23.06
C MET A 653 13.52 -0.91 -22.08
N HIS A 654 14.63 -0.65 -21.39
CA HIS A 654 15.16 -1.56 -20.37
C HIS A 654 14.31 -1.58 -19.10
N MET A 655 13.68 -0.46 -18.74
CA MET A 655 12.81 -0.33 -17.58
C MET A 655 11.46 -1.02 -17.82
N LEU A 656 10.89 -0.90 -19.03
CA LEU A 656 9.63 -1.53 -19.43
C LEU A 656 9.74 -3.05 -19.57
#